data_0e1ed68700b085fded36b994376e138e
#
_entry.id   0e1ed68700b085fded36b994376e138e
#
_cell.length_a   1.000
_cell.length_b   1.000
_cell.length_c   1.000
_cell.angle_alpha   90.00
_cell.angle_beta   90.00
_cell.angle_gamma   90.00
#
_symmetry.space_group_name_H-M   'P 1'
#
loop_
_entity.id
_entity.type
_entity.pdbx_description
1 polymer ?
#
loop_
_entity_poly.entity_id
_entity_poly.type
_entity_poly.pdbx_seq_one_letter_code
_entity_poly.pdbx_strand_id
1 'polypeptide(L)'
;MSTLLILVAAMLACIVIAGWWIKRKIRPRHPRLPAQVFAGATTRKLSSEERSAIESYLETLSRFQDSPTPTGAIKPPVRLTLTPQSSTVYCIRRAITRYGLSSDDXXXXXXXXXXXXYYLDSVEVHLPPFCEQYITDDNSVELIRTATLPLVISLNGHSIQEHVHEARGYVLEGPASGLASIRGEESEQIELLNIRQETQEEHALGRPDGLREALLICAAFVLFFFCLVTPPMMLPWLAGGAILLLGAGLWGLYAPPAKTALREIHCLRGTPKRWGLFGETNQEQLNNISLGIIDLIYPPHWQPFIAHDLGQKTDIDIYMDRHVVRQGRFLSLHDEVKHFPLQHWLRSAVIGAGALLVLLLLTIWVPLDMPFKLTISWLKGAQTVEATSVAKLEEAGLRVGDTLRINGTGMCNIHLPGRYTTRQNYPFMPFDCSQILWNNASPLPLPESDTVTKATALAEAVNRQLHPQEGDTKINPQLASAIQKSGMVLLDDFAEIVLKTEALCTGEEECVRLKNALVNLGNTKDWPSLVKRASEGKLDGINVLLRPVSAESLDNLVIASTAPFFVRETSRAAQSLNSPPPGGFMIISDEGKDMVNQPLPPTSLYDLPPQEQWKEFQRLAGMLMQTPFHAEGVVTSLRTDANGTQHVTLSSIPDSAGLWRYFGTTLLMLVMLICALYNGVVALRRWQRSRTRIEEIQRYYENCFNPQLVPSADIRPLF
;
A
#
# COMPACT_ATOMS: atom_id res chain seq x y z
N MET A 1 -8.32 13.86 7.04
CA MET A 1 -7.31 13.55 8.07
C MET A 1 -7.49 12.19 8.67
N SER A 2 -8.72 11.82 9.10
CA SER A 2 -8.96 10.51 9.68
C SER A 2 -8.68 9.35 8.71
N THR A 3 -9.02 9.53 7.44
CA THR A 3 -8.73 8.50 6.43
C THR A 3 -7.23 8.28 6.24
N LEU A 4 -6.44 9.34 6.27
CA LEU A 4 -4.98 9.23 6.15
C LEU A 4 -4.39 8.52 7.36
N LEU A 5 -4.87 8.81 8.58
CA LEU A 5 -4.41 8.14 9.78
C LEU A 5 -4.76 6.65 9.74
N ILE A 6 -5.96 6.32 9.25
CA ILE A 6 -6.38 4.93 9.11
C ILE A 6 -5.48 4.21 8.11
N LEU A 7 -5.15 4.87 6.99
CA LEU A 7 -4.25 4.27 5.98
C LEU A 7 -2.85 4.05 6.55
N VAL A 8 -2.31 5.02 7.31
CA VAL A 8 -1.01 4.86 7.94
C VAL A 8 -1.02 3.67 8.89
N ALA A 9 -2.05 3.59 9.75
CA ALA A 9 -2.16 2.50 10.71
C ALA A 9 -2.30 1.16 9.99
N ALA A 10 -3.10 1.11 8.92
CA ALA A 10 -3.30 -0.13 8.16
C ALA A 10 -2.00 -0.58 7.51
N MET A 11 -1.23 0.33 6.93
CA MET A 11 0.02 -0.03 6.29
C MET A 11 1.07 -0.49 7.30
N LEU A 12 1.17 0.17 8.45
CA LEU A 12 2.07 -0.27 9.50
C LEU A 12 1.66 -1.65 10.02
N ALA A 13 0.36 -1.88 10.18
CA ALA A 13 -0.14 -3.18 10.61
C ALA A 13 0.19 -4.26 9.57
N CYS A 14 0.05 -3.94 8.28
CA CYS A 14 0.40 -4.89 7.22
C CYS A 14 1.89 -5.24 7.24
N ILE A 15 2.76 -4.26 7.47
CA ILE A 15 4.20 -4.51 7.56
C ILE A 15 4.50 -5.44 8.73
N VAL A 16 3.88 -5.18 9.90
CA VAL A 16 4.08 -6.01 11.08
C VAL A 16 3.57 -7.43 10.84
N ILE A 17 2.39 -7.57 10.23
CA ILE A 17 1.81 -8.87 9.95
C ILE A 17 2.67 -9.64 8.96
N ALA A 18 3.17 -8.96 7.92
CA ALA A 18 4.03 -9.60 6.93
C ALA A 18 5.33 -10.08 7.57
N GLY A 19 5.93 -9.27 8.43
CA GLY A 19 7.13 -9.67 9.15
C GLY A 19 6.90 -10.86 10.06
N TRP A 20 5.78 -10.86 10.79
CA TRP A 20 5.43 -11.97 11.66
C TRP A 20 5.21 -13.25 10.84
N TRP A 21 4.51 -13.13 9.71
CA TRP A 21 4.24 -14.28 8.83
C TRP A 21 5.53 -14.86 8.26
N ILE A 22 6.45 -13.98 7.81
CA ILE A 22 7.75 -14.43 7.29
C ILE A 22 8.55 -15.13 8.38
N LYS A 23 8.57 -14.55 9.59
CA LYS A 23 9.29 -15.15 10.71
C LYS A 23 8.71 -16.52 11.07
N ARG A 24 7.38 -16.63 11.07
CA ARG A 24 6.70 -17.88 11.38
C ARG A 24 6.98 -18.96 10.33
N LYS A 25 7.02 -18.57 9.05
CA LYS A 25 7.22 -19.51 7.95
C LYS A 25 8.64 -20.05 7.92
N ILE A 26 9.62 -19.26 8.38
CA ILE A 26 11.02 -19.66 8.37
C ILE A 26 11.37 -20.54 9.56
N ARG A 27 10.63 -20.44 10.66
CA ARG A 27 10.84 -21.32 11.81
C ARG A 27 10.60 -22.76 11.41
N PRO A 28 11.58 -23.67 11.68
CA PRO A 28 11.35 -25.08 11.36
C PRO A 28 10.22 -25.62 12.23
N ARG A 29 9.19 -26.11 11.59
CA ARG A 29 8.09 -26.78 12.26
C ARG A 29 8.44 -28.24 12.40
N HIS A 30 8.35 -28.76 13.62
CA HIS A 30 8.41 -30.19 13.82
C HIS A 30 7.08 -30.76 13.30
N PRO A 31 7.13 -31.60 12.27
CA PRO A 31 5.88 -32.13 11.75
C PRO A 31 5.27 -33.08 12.78
N ARG A 32 4.10 -32.72 13.26
CA ARG A 32 3.31 -33.57 14.12
C ARG A 32 2.29 -34.29 13.27
N LEU A 33 2.70 -35.47 12.78
CA LEU A 33 1.82 -36.30 11.98
C LEU A 33 1.64 -37.63 12.69
N PRO A 34 0.78 -37.69 13.70
CA PRO A 34 0.60 -38.91 14.48
C PRO A 34 0.09 -40.06 13.64
N ALA A 35 -0.58 -39.80 12.54
CA ALA A 35 -1.09 -40.88 11.69
C ALA A 35 0.02 -41.68 11.00
N GLN A 36 1.18 -41.07 10.77
CA GLN A 36 2.27 -41.74 10.08
C GLN A 36 2.95 -42.80 10.94
N VAL A 37 2.97 -42.57 12.26
CA VAL A 37 3.58 -43.56 13.17
C VAL A 37 2.78 -44.86 13.17
N PHE A 38 1.47 -44.74 13.02
CA PHE A 38 0.58 -45.90 13.08
C PHE A 38 0.39 -46.57 11.72
N ALA A 39 0.99 -46.03 10.66
CA ALA A 39 0.90 -46.63 9.35
C ALA A 39 1.69 -47.96 9.31
N GLY A 40 1.05 -49.01 8.86
CA GLY A 40 1.69 -50.32 8.79
C GLY A 40 1.77 -51.07 10.09
N ALA A 41 1.19 -50.51 11.16
CA ALA A 41 1.21 -51.15 12.46
C ALA A 41 0.17 -52.26 12.51
N THR A 42 0.51 -53.37 13.15
CA THR A 42 -0.48 -54.41 13.48
C THR A 42 -1.20 -53.96 14.74
N THR A 43 -2.46 -54.32 14.84
CA THR A 43 -3.27 -53.88 15.97
C THR A 43 -3.76 -55.09 16.77
N ARG A 44 -3.94 -54.89 18.07
CA ARG A 44 -4.57 -55.85 18.95
C ARG A 44 -5.38 -55.10 19.98
N LYS A 45 -6.25 -55.79 20.68
CA LYS A 45 -7.04 -55.19 21.74
C LYS A 45 -6.25 -55.15 23.04
N LEU A 46 -6.43 -54.13 23.81
CA LEU A 46 -5.81 -53.97 25.11
C LEU A 46 -6.54 -54.92 26.11
N SER A 47 -5.74 -55.71 26.82
CA SER A 47 -6.31 -56.60 27.83
C SER A 47 -6.68 -55.80 29.08
N SER A 48 -7.56 -56.41 29.92
CA SER A 48 -7.98 -55.72 31.15
C SER A 48 -6.82 -55.58 32.12
N GLU A 49 -5.92 -56.54 32.15
CA GLU A 49 -4.75 -56.48 33.04
C GLU A 49 -3.81 -55.37 32.59
N GLU A 50 -3.59 -55.26 31.29
CA GLU A 50 -2.76 -54.18 30.74
C GLU A 50 -3.39 -52.80 31.02
N ARG A 51 -4.72 -52.72 30.90
CA ARG A 51 -5.42 -51.50 31.17
C ARG A 51 -5.28 -51.08 32.62
N SER A 52 -5.38 -52.04 33.51
CA SER A 52 -5.20 -51.78 34.93
C SER A 52 -3.82 -51.26 35.24
N ALA A 53 -2.81 -51.91 34.65
CA ALA A 53 -1.41 -51.47 34.82
C ALA A 53 -1.18 -50.10 34.31
N ILE A 54 -1.77 -49.80 33.12
CA ILE A 54 -1.63 -48.47 32.50
C ILE A 54 -2.28 -47.41 33.36
N GLU A 55 -3.48 -47.68 33.86
CA GLU A 55 -4.20 -46.77 34.71
C GLU A 55 -3.39 -46.49 35.99
N SER A 56 -2.80 -47.54 36.59
CA SER A 56 -1.95 -47.39 37.76
C SER A 56 -0.73 -46.50 37.45
N TYR A 57 -0.10 -46.70 36.32
CA TYR A 57 1.05 -45.90 35.91
C TYR A 57 0.66 -44.44 35.71
N LEU A 58 -0.45 -44.21 35.00
CA LEU A 58 -0.88 -42.86 34.74
C LEU A 58 -1.30 -42.15 36.04
N GLU A 59 -1.88 -42.86 36.97
CA GLU A 59 -2.20 -42.26 38.27
C GLU A 59 -0.95 -41.89 39.02
N THR A 60 0.07 -42.74 39.00
CA THR A 60 1.34 -42.41 39.63
C THR A 60 2.00 -41.20 38.96
N LEU A 61 1.98 -41.15 37.63
CA LEU A 61 2.52 -40.04 36.87
C LEU A 61 1.76 -38.74 37.19
N SER A 62 0.42 -38.82 37.31
CA SER A 62 -0.38 -37.65 37.63
C SER A 62 -0.05 -37.11 39.01
N ARG A 63 0.11 -38.00 40.00
CA ARG A 63 0.51 -37.60 41.34
C ARG A 63 1.88 -36.89 41.32
N PHE A 64 2.82 -37.40 40.53
CA PHE A 64 4.12 -36.78 40.38
C PHE A 64 4.01 -35.40 39.76
N GLN A 65 3.15 -35.25 38.75
CA GLN A 65 2.96 -33.95 38.09
C GLN A 65 2.27 -32.94 38.99
N ASP A 66 1.36 -33.40 39.87
CA ASP A 66 0.63 -32.50 40.75
C ASP A 66 1.46 -32.10 41.97
N SER A 67 2.52 -32.85 42.31
CA SER A 67 3.34 -32.52 43.48
C SER A 67 4.13 -31.26 43.18
N PRO A 68 4.38 -30.41 44.23
CA PRO A 68 5.23 -29.22 44.01
C PRO A 68 6.61 -29.65 43.67
N THR A 69 7.07 -29.23 42.49
CA THR A 69 8.43 -29.55 42.04
C THR A 69 9.43 -28.61 42.68
N PRO A 70 10.60 -29.14 43.05
CA PRO A 70 11.65 -28.25 43.56
C PRO A 70 12.05 -27.22 42.50
N THR A 71 12.49 -26.06 42.97
CA THR A 71 12.91 -25.02 42.05
C THR A 71 14.00 -25.54 41.12
N GLY A 72 13.83 -25.33 39.83
CA GLY A 72 14.75 -25.80 38.82
C GLY A 72 14.37 -27.08 38.16
N ALA A 73 13.29 -27.72 38.59
CA ALA A 73 12.79 -28.91 37.93
C ALA A 73 12.08 -28.53 36.63
N ILE A 74 12.27 -29.36 35.62
CA ILE A 74 11.63 -29.16 34.34
C ILE A 74 10.13 -29.38 34.51
N LYS A 75 9.33 -28.57 33.86
CA LYS A 75 7.88 -28.72 33.86
C LYS A 75 7.52 -30.14 33.40
N PRO A 76 6.62 -30.82 34.08
CA PRO A 76 6.24 -32.16 33.65
C PRO A 76 5.61 -32.11 32.26
N PRO A 77 5.77 -33.20 31.48
CA PRO A 77 5.17 -33.25 30.16
C PRO A 77 3.65 -33.20 30.24
N VAL A 78 3.02 -33.03 29.08
CA VAL A 78 1.58 -32.93 28.97
C VAL A 78 0.91 -34.12 29.64
N ARG A 79 -0.18 -33.87 30.36
CA ARG A 79 -0.88 -34.95 31.06
C ARG A 79 -1.43 -35.97 30.08
N LEU A 80 -1.23 -37.22 30.38
CA LEU A 80 -1.69 -38.32 29.59
C LEU A 80 -3.03 -38.80 30.16
N THR A 81 -4.06 -38.88 29.32
CA THR A 81 -5.36 -39.39 29.73
C THR A 81 -5.85 -40.39 28.69
N LEU A 82 -6.49 -41.44 29.16
CA LEU A 82 -7.02 -42.46 28.27
C LEU A 82 -8.28 -41.96 27.58
N THR A 83 -8.46 -42.37 26.34
CA THR A 83 -9.61 -42.07 25.52
C THR A 83 -10.29 -43.36 25.11
N PRO A 84 -11.51 -43.32 24.52
CA PRO A 84 -12.08 -44.56 23.97
C PRO A 84 -11.19 -45.25 22.92
N GLN A 85 -10.35 -44.48 22.24
CA GLN A 85 -9.42 -45.07 21.24
C GLN A 85 -8.21 -45.74 21.87
N SER A 86 -8.03 -45.60 23.17
CA SER A 86 -6.91 -46.20 23.90
C SER A 86 -7.02 -47.71 24.05
N SER A 87 -8.17 -48.28 23.69
CA SER A 87 -8.36 -49.74 23.78
C SER A 87 -7.62 -50.52 22.70
N THR A 88 -7.07 -49.82 21.68
CA THR A 88 -6.34 -50.46 20.58
C THR A 88 -4.83 -50.29 20.79
N VAL A 89 -4.11 -51.40 20.75
CA VAL A 89 -2.65 -51.40 20.87
C VAL A 89 -2.05 -51.54 19.47
N TYR A 90 -1.13 -50.63 19.16
CA TYR A 90 -0.43 -50.66 17.88
C TYR A 90 0.97 -51.24 18.08
N CYS A 91 1.31 -52.25 17.29
CA CYS A 91 2.59 -52.94 17.36
C CYS A 91 3.41 -52.56 16.15
N ILE A 92 4.57 -51.94 16.38
CA ILE A 92 5.47 -51.54 15.30
C ILE A 92 6.90 -51.84 15.67
N ARG A 93 7.77 -51.88 14.64
CA ARG A 93 9.21 -51.96 14.85
C ARG A 93 9.82 -50.69 14.31
N ARG A 94 10.48 -49.94 15.20
CA ARG A 94 11.04 -48.64 14.85
C ARG A 94 12.27 -48.35 15.72
N ALA A 95 13.11 -47.48 15.22
CA ALA A 95 14.17 -46.90 16.03
C ALA A 95 13.61 -45.82 16.95
N ILE A 96 14.19 -45.70 18.12
CA ILE A 96 13.79 -44.67 19.10
C ILE A 96 14.90 -43.66 19.18
N THR A 97 14.50 -42.37 19.07
CA THR A 97 15.42 -41.25 19.18
C THR A 97 15.11 -40.50 20.46
N ARG A 98 16.14 -40.14 21.19
CA ARG A 98 16.01 -39.35 22.40
C ARG A 98 16.50 -37.95 22.13
N TYR A 99 15.64 -36.95 22.41
CA TYR A 99 16.01 -35.56 22.33
C TYR A 99 16.10 -34.99 23.75
N GLY A 100 17.22 -34.37 24.04
CA GLY A 100 17.32 -33.61 25.28
C GLY A 100 16.56 -32.32 25.16
N LEU A 101 15.77 -31.99 26.17
CA LEU A 101 15.06 -30.72 26.21
C LEU A 101 16.03 -29.63 26.65
N SER A 102 16.11 -28.57 25.89
CA SER A 102 16.88 -27.41 26.29
C SER A 102 16.10 -26.63 27.33
N SER A 103 16.75 -26.37 28.45
CA SER A 103 16.18 -25.56 29.51
C SER A 103 16.99 -24.27 29.58
N ASP A 104 16.31 -23.21 29.47
CA ASP A 104 16.97 -21.89 29.54
C ASP A 104 17.49 -21.60 30.93
N ASP A 105 17.02 -22.35 31.93
CA ASP A 105 17.42 -22.18 33.32
C ASP A 105 18.47 -23.17 33.72
N UNK A 106 19.18 -23.68 33.02
CA UNK A 106 20.09 -24.66 33.18
C UNK A 106 21.09 -24.35 34.23
N UNK A 107 20.85 -24.59 35.06
CA UNK A 107 21.79 -24.27 36.02
C UNK A 107 22.59 -25.46 36.39
N UNK A 108 22.50 -25.96 36.27
CA UNK A 108 23.29 -26.99 36.73
C UNK A 108 23.62 -27.81 35.57
N UNK A 109 24.46 -27.86 35.59
CA UNK A 109 25.03 -28.65 34.62
C UNK A 109 24.43 -29.97 34.55
N UNK A 110 24.46 -30.44 34.43
CA UNK A 110 24.30 -31.73 34.19
C UNK A 110 22.92 -32.28 34.48
N UNK A 111 22.73 -32.32 35.04
CA UNK A 111 21.65 -33.07 35.44
C UNK A 111 20.35 -32.48 35.00
N UNK A 112 20.39 -32.35 34.15
CA UNK A 112 19.17 -31.84 33.81
C UNK A 112 18.17 -32.93 33.62
N UNK A 113 17.40 -32.83 34.04
CA UNK A 113 16.40 -33.71 33.86
C UNK A 113 16.01 -33.64 32.43
N UNK A 114 16.38 -34.21 31.96
CA UNK A 114 16.08 -34.20 30.68
C UNK A 114 14.83 -34.89 30.49
N UNK A 115 14.16 -34.42 30.11
CA UNK A 115 13.06 -34.95 29.73
C UNK A 115 13.34 -35.40 28.42
N UNK A 116 13.46 -36.21 28.32
CA UNK A 116 13.71 -36.69 27.13
C UNK A 116 12.44 -36.78 26.47
N UNK A 117 12.38 -36.44 25.59
CA UNK A 117 11.40 -36.63 24.79
C UNK A 117 11.84 -37.70 23.98
N TYR A 118 11.21 -38.61 23.76
CA TYR A 118 11.48 -39.79 22.93
C TYR A 118 10.61 -39.70 21.68
N TYR A 119 11.23 -40.05 20.57
CA TYR A 119 10.55 -39.95 19.27
C TYR A 119 10.62 -41.29 18.53
N LEU A 120 9.50 -41.68 17.97
CA LEU A 120 9.46 -42.74 16.96
C LEU A 120 9.36 -42.05 15.59
N ASP A 121 10.42 -42.17 14.84
CA ASP A 121 10.57 -41.35 13.62
C ASP A 121 10.45 -39.87 13.95
N SER A 122 9.41 -39.21 13.56
CA SER A 122 9.24 -37.77 13.82
C SER A 122 8.16 -37.50 14.85
N VAL A 123 7.58 -38.51 15.46
CA VAL A 123 6.45 -38.31 16.38
C VAL A 123 6.89 -38.56 17.79
N GLU A 124 6.61 -37.58 18.64
CA GLU A 124 6.92 -37.68 20.06
C GLU A 124 6.00 -38.70 20.73
N VAL A 125 6.58 -39.55 21.58
CA VAL A 125 5.84 -40.55 22.35
C VAL A 125 6.28 -40.43 23.80
N HIS A 126 5.42 -40.87 24.71
CA HIS A 126 5.81 -41.02 26.12
C HIS A 126 6.36 -42.41 26.32
N LEU A 127 7.63 -42.48 26.71
CA LEU A 127 8.29 -43.75 27.04
C LEU A 127 8.45 -43.77 28.57
N PRO A 128 7.89 -44.78 29.24
CA PRO A 128 8.10 -44.85 30.70
C PRO A 128 9.59 -44.96 31.00
N PRO A 129 10.06 -44.35 32.10
CA PRO A 129 11.51 -44.32 32.38
C PRO A 129 12.16 -45.71 32.46
N PHE A 130 11.47 -46.71 32.96
CA PHE A 130 12.06 -48.02 33.08
C PHE A 130 12.31 -48.71 31.72
N CYS A 131 11.62 -48.26 30.67
CA CYS A 131 11.81 -48.81 29.34
C CYS A 131 13.11 -48.36 28.71
N GLU A 132 13.71 -47.29 29.21
CA GLU A 132 14.91 -46.74 28.56
C GLU A 132 16.07 -47.72 28.53
N GLN A 133 16.20 -48.55 29.54
CA GLN A 133 17.28 -49.53 29.61
C GLN A 133 17.16 -50.65 28.54
N TYR A 134 15.95 -50.80 27.95
CA TYR A 134 15.71 -51.87 26.99
C TYR A 134 15.78 -51.38 25.55
N ILE A 135 16.13 -50.11 25.32
CA ILE A 135 16.24 -49.59 23.97
C ILE A 135 17.41 -50.26 23.26
N THR A 136 17.14 -50.75 22.05
CA THR A 136 18.15 -51.36 21.20
C THR A 136 18.15 -50.67 19.82
N ASP A 137 18.95 -51.24 18.92
CA ASP A 137 19.06 -50.68 17.58
C ASP A 137 17.76 -50.80 16.79
N ASP A 138 17.01 -51.88 17.00
CA ASP A 138 15.73 -52.08 16.36
C ASP A 138 14.75 -52.52 17.43
N ASN A 139 13.75 -51.72 17.65
CA ASN A 139 12.85 -51.87 18.80
C ASN A 139 11.47 -52.33 18.38
N SER A 140 11.00 -53.38 19.07
CA SER A 140 9.61 -53.82 18.95
C SER A 140 8.79 -53.05 19.98
N VAL A 141 7.95 -52.17 19.50
CA VAL A 141 7.22 -51.19 20.33
C VAL A 141 5.74 -51.47 20.26
N GLU A 142 5.10 -51.55 21.43
CA GLU A 142 3.64 -51.54 21.53
C GLU A 142 3.20 -50.25 22.20
N LEU A 143 2.26 -49.55 21.58
CA LEU A 143 1.81 -48.27 22.08
C LEU A 143 0.32 -48.11 21.90
N ILE A 144 -0.24 -47.21 22.71
CA ILE A 144 -1.65 -46.87 22.67
C ILE A 144 -1.77 -45.36 22.44
N ARG A 145 -2.93 -44.97 21.91
CA ARG A 145 -3.24 -43.55 21.76
C ARG A 145 -3.80 -43.03 23.08
N THR A 146 -3.36 -41.84 23.41
CA THR A 146 -3.95 -41.09 24.53
C THR A 146 -4.49 -39.77 24.00
N ALA A 147 -4.99 -38.95 24.88
CA ALA A 147 -5.52 -37.63 24.49
C ALA A 147 -4.43 -36.70 23.99
N THR A 148 -3.17 -36.96 24.35
CA THR A 148 -2.04 -36.11 23.98
C THR A 148 -1.00 -36.88 23.21
N LEU A 149 -0.05 -37.49 23.91
CA LEU A 149 1.05 -38.25 23.29
C LEU A 149 0.73 -39.74 23.29
N PRO A 150 1.11 -40.50 22.25
CA PRO A 150 1.03 -41.93 22.34
C PRO A 150 1.88 -42.44 23.51
N LEU A 151 1.40 -43.46 24.19
CA LEU A 151 2.08 -44.06 25.35
C LEU A 151 2.63 -45.42 24.95
N VAL A 152 3.94 -45.61 25.16
CA VAL A 152 4.58 -46.90 24.95
C VAL A 152 4.24 -47.77 26.15
N ILE A 153 3.63 -48.94 25.90
CA ILE A 153 3.25 -49.87 26.97
C ILE A 153 4.13 -51.12 27.00
N SER A 154 4.89 -51.34 25.95
CA SER A 154 5.83 -52.49 25.91
C SER A 154 6.97 -52.15 24.95
N LEU A 155 8.17 -52.50 25.36
CA LEU A 155 9.36 -52.30 24.54
C LEU A 155 10.21 -53.55 24.60
N ASN A 156 10.41 -54.18 23.43
CA ASN A 156 11.25 -55.38 23.28
C ASN A 156 10.86 -56.51 24.27
N GLY A 157 9.55 -56.70 24.41
CA GLY A 157 9.03 -57.75 25.26
C GLY A 157 8.88 -57.41 26.72
N HIS A 158 9.33 -56.23 27.14
CA HIS A 158 9.20 -55.79 28.53
C HIS A 158 8.02 -54.84 28.64
N SER A 159 6.96 -55.28 29.32
CA SER A 159 5.73 -54.54 29.37
C SER A 159 5.60 -53.73 30.66
N ILE A 160 4.67 -52.80 30.63
CA ILE A 160 4.39 -51.96 31.76
C ILE A 160 3.82 -52.78 32.94
N GLN A 161 3.21 -53.93 32.64
CA GLN A 161 2.72 -54.83 33.68
C GLN A 161 3.83 -55.39 34.57
N GLU A 162 4.95 -55.74 33.98
CA GLU A 162 6.09 -56.32 34.70
C GLU A 162 6.71 -55.33 35.67
N HIS A 163 6.63 -54.04 35.35
CA HIS A 163 7.39 -53.03 36.04
C HIS A 163 6.50 -51.98 36.73
N VAL A 164 5.27 -52.34 37.09
CA VAL A 164 4.37 -51.38 37.76
C VAL A 164 5.00 -50.82 39.04
N HIS A 165 5.59 -51.68 39.83
CA HIS A 165 6.22 -51.26 41.09
C HIS A 165 7.53 -50.49 40.83
N GLU A 166 8.29 -50.97 39.88
CA GLU A 166 9.55 -50.30 39.48
C GLU A 166 9.28 -48.97 38.84
N ALA A 167 8.23 -48.90 38.01
CA ALA A 167 7.84 -47.65 37.36
C ALA A 167 7.53 -46.56 38.37
N ARG A 168 6.93 -46.95 39.50
CA ARG A 168 6.61 -45.98 40.55
C ARG A 168 7.88 -45.34 41.09
N GLY A 169 8.93 -46.11 41.31
CA GLY A 169 10.20 -45.59 41.79
C GLY A 169 10.82 -44.65 40.77
N TYR A 170 10.84 -45.03 39.52
CA TYR A 170 11.41 -44.23 38.43
C TYR A 170 10.66 -42.89 38.26
N VAL A 171 9.35 -42.95 38.38
CA VAL A 171 8.54 -41.73 38.24
C VAL A 171 8.83 -40.76 39.38
N LEU A 172 8.95 -41.29 40.61
CA LEU A 172 9.24 -40.47 41.79
C LEU A 172 10.63 -39.87 41.73
N GLU A 173 11.61 -40.64 41.28
CA GLU A 173 12.99 -40.17 41.20
C GLU A 173 13.25 -39.32 39.95
N GLY A 174 12.41 -39.48 38.92
CA GLY A 174 12.61 -38.79 37.67
C GLY A 174 13.48 -39.52 36.70
N PRO A 175 13.40 -39.16 35.39
CA PRO A 175 14.15 -39.87 34.36
C PRO A 175 15.68 -39.72 34.51
N ALA A 176 16.13 -38.58 35.00
CA ALA A 176 17.56 -38.31 35.11
C ALA A 176 18.24 -39.26 36.10
N SER A 177 17.61 -39.53 37.25
CA SER A 177 18.20 -40.44 38.22
C SER A 177 18.18 -41.87 37.77
N GLY A 178 17.14 -42.28 37.05
CA GLY A 178 17.09 -43.61 36.45
C GLY A 178 18.19 -43.80 35.43
N LEU A 179 18.41 -42.82 34.60
CA LEU A 179 19.49 -42.81 33.61
C LEU A 179 20.83 -42.90 34.27
N ALA A 180 21.03 -42.08 35.34
CA ALA A 180 22.31 -42.06 36.04
C ALA A 180 22.62 -43.41 36.69
N SER A 181 21.61 -44.08 37.26
CA SER A 181 21.83 -45.37 37.90
C SER A 181 22.11 -46.46 36.88
N ILE A 182 21.47 -46.40 35.70
CA ILE A 182 21.68 -47.42 34.65
C ILE A 182 23.01 -47.21 33.96
N ARG A 183 23.41 -45.98 33.72
CA ARG A 183 24.65 -45.68 33.05
C ARG A 183 25.81 -45.43 34.02
N GLY A 184 25.58 -45.52 35.30
CA GLY A 184 26.58 -45.17 36.31
C GLY A 184 27.85 -45.93 36.23
N GLU A 185 27.77 -47.21 35.90
CA GLU A 185 28.99 -48.02 35.81
C GLU A 185 29.77 -47.79 34.52
N GLU A 186 29.04 -47.35 33.47
CA GLU A 186 29.66 -47.06 32.18
C GLU A 186 29.96 -45.61 32.00
N SER A 187 29.46 -44.73 32.89
CA SER A 187 29.68 -43.32 32.73
C SER A 187 31.13 -43.00 32.98
N GLU A 188 31.85 -42.75 31.92
CA GLU A 188 33.18 -42.22 32.03
C GLU A 188 33.12 -40.88 32.65
N GLN A 189 34.11 -40.55 33.41
CA GLN A 189 34.16 -39.27 34.06
C GLN A 189 34.27 -38.16 33.03
N ILE A 190 33.35 -37.24 33.09
CA ILE A 190 33.40 -36.05 32.26
C ILE A 190 34.27 -35.03 33.00
N GLU A 191 35.37 -34.64 32.35
CA GLU A 191 36.25 -33.63 32.92
C GLU A 191 35.85 -32.28 32.46
N LEU A 192 35.60 -31.37 33.40
CA LEU A 192 35.37 -29.96 33.05
C LEU A 192 36.74 -29.30 32.98
N LEU A 193 37.17 -28.98 31.76
CA LEU A 193 38.48 -28.40 31.55
C LEU A 193 38.46 -26.92 31.87
N ASN A 194 37.42 -26.24 31.41
CA ASN A 194 37.38 -24.78 31.50
C ASN A 194 35.97 -24.30 31.28
N ILE A 195 35.70 -23.10 31.75
CA ILE A 195 34.46 -22.38 31.41
C ILE A 195 34.91 -21.09 30.73
N ARG A 196 34.52 -20.93 29.49
CA ARG A 196 34.85 -19.75 28.71
C ARG A 196 33.60 -19.05 28.26
N GLN A 197 33.75 -17.84 27.75
CA GLN A 197 32.64 -17.16 27.09
C GLN A 197 32.68 -17.44 25.62
N GLU A 198 31.53 -17.39 25.00
CA GLU A 198 31.46 -17.62 23.55
C GLU A 198 32.21 -16.51 22.81
N THR A 199 32.77 -16.87 21.68
CA THR A 199 33.46 -15.90 20.85
C THR A 199 32.42 -15.05 20.08
N GLN A 200 32.89 -13.95 19.49
CA GLN A 200 32.02 -13.10 18.70
C GLN A 200 31.42 -13.88 17.52
N GLU A 201 32.21 -14.77 16.92
CA GLU A 201 31.73 -15.58 15.81
C GLU A 201 30.66 -16.57 16.27
N GLU A 202 30.82 -17.18 17.41
CA GLU A 202 29.81 -18.08 17.97
C GLU A 202 28.57 -17.32 18.37
N HIS A 203 28.74 -16.13 18.91
CA HIS A 203 27.59 -15.27 19.27
C HIS A 203 26.78 -14.87 18.04
N ALA A 204 27.46 -14.65 16.91
CA ALA A 204 26.79 -14.24 15.69
C ALA A 204 25.79 -15.29 15.19
N LEU A 205 26.05 -16.57 15.47
CA LEU A 205 25.11 -17.63 15.08
C LEU A 205 23.78 -17.52 15.81
N GLY A 206 23.81 -17.05 17.05
CA GLY A 206 22.60 -16.89 17.86
C GLY A 206 21.91 -15.56 17.71
N ARG A 207 22.53 -14.61 17.00
CA ARG A 207 21.94 -13.29 16.82
C ARG A 207 20.71 -13.36 15.90
N PRO A 208 19.68 -12.57 16.19
CA PRO A 208 18.53 -12.51 15.28
C PRO A 208 18.94 -11.95 13.92
N ASP A 209 18.15 -12.26 12.91
CA ASP A 209 18.41 -11.88 11.53
C ASP A 209 18.36 -10.38 11.29
N GLY A 210 17.93 -9.59 12.27
CA GLY A 210 17.72 -8.18 12.05
C GLY A 210 16.39 -7.87 11.40
N LEU A 211 15.47 -8.81 11.43
CA LEU A 211 14.17 -8.62 10.80
C LEU A 211 13.36 -7.53 11.49
N ARG A 212 13.42 -7.47 12.82
CA ARG A 212 12.75 -6.41 13.57
C ARG A 212 13.26 -5.03 13.16
N GLU A 213 14.57 -4.90 13.04
CA GLU A 213 15.21 -3.65 12.64
C GLU A 213 14.85 -3.30 11.19
N ALA A 214 14.81 -4.31 10.32
CA ALA A 214 14.40 -4.08 8.93
C ALA A 214 12.95 -3.59 8.85
N LEU A 215 12.08 -4.12 9.69
CA LEU A 215 10.68 -3.67 9.73
C LEU A 215 10.57 -2.24 10.25
N LEU A 216 11.40 -1.86 11.22
CA LEU A 216 11.44 -0.48 11.69
C LEU A 216 11.87 0.46 10.58
N ILE A 217 12.85 0.05 9.77
CA ILE A 217 13.31 0.86 8.64
C ILE A 217 12.20 0.97 7.59
N CYS A 218 11.50 -0.11 7.31
CA CYS A 218 10.38 -0.09 6.36
C CYS A 218 9.26 0.82 6.86
N ALA A 219 8.96 0.79 8.15
CA ALA A 219 7.97 1.69 8.73
C ALA A 219 8.40 3.15 8.59
N ALA A 220 9.70 3.41 8.78
CA ALA A 220 10.23 4.76 8.56
C ALA A 220 10.06 5.20 7.11
N PHE A 221 10.32 4.31 6.14
CA PHE A 221 10.12 4.62 4.74
C PHE A 221 8.67 5.00 4.45
N VAL A 222 7.73 4.23 5.01
CA VAL A 222 6.30 4.51 4.82
C VAL A 222 5.92 5.85 5.45
N LEU A 223 6.46 6.16 6.62
CA LEU A 223 6.20 7.45 7.25
C LEU A 223 6.77 8.60 6.43
N PHE A 224 7.94 8.43 5.83
CA PHE A 224 8.49 9.45 4.92
C PHE A 224 7.57 9.68 3.72
N PHE A 225 6.99 8.61 3.18
CA PHE A 225 6.00 8.75 2.12
C PHE A 225 4.80 9.56 2.60
N PHE A 226 4.30 9.28 3.79
CA PHE A 226 3.15 10.00 4.32
C PHE A 226 3.47 11.46 4.62
N CYS A 227 4.73 11.80 4.86
CA CYS A 227 5.12 13.20 4.99
C CYS A 227 4.83 13.99 3.72
N LEU A 228 4.82 13.33 2.57
CA LEU A 228 4.59 13.98 1.29
C LEU A 228 3.13 14.18 0.95
N VAL A 229 2.22 13.45 1.60
CA VAL A 229 0.80 13.49 1.24
C VAL A 229 -0.11 14.02 2.35
N THR A 230 0.40 14.20 3.56
CA THR A 230 -0.40 14.68 4.67
C THR A 230 -0.40 16.21 4.73
N PRO A 231 -1.36 16.81 5.43
CA PRO A 231 -1.34 18.27 5.62
C PRO A 231 -0.06 18.73 6.31
N PRO A 232 0.40 19.97 6.04
CA PRO A 232 1.65 20.45 6.64
C PRO A 232 1.66 20.47 8.17
N MET A 233 0.48 20.51 8.78
CA MET A 233 0.36 20.52 10.23
C MET A 233 0.91 19.23 10.85
N MET A 234 0.80 18.09 10.16
CA MET A 234 1.27 16.81 10.65
C MET A 234 2.72 16.51 10.26
N LEU A 235 3.32 17.34 9.42
CA LEU A 235 4.64 17.07 8.87
C LEU A 235 5.72 16.91 9.95
N PRO A 236 5.83 17.80 10.96
CA PRO A 236 6.88 17.63 11.97
C PRO A 236 6.73 16.32 12.76
N TRP A 237 5.50 15.94 13.06
CA TRP A 237 5.25 14.72 13.83
C TRP A 237 5.63 13.48 13.03
N LEU A 238 5.23 13.43 11.76
CA LEU A 238 5.53 12.27 10.92
C LEU A 238 7.03 12.20 10.60
N ALA A 239 7.65 13.35 10.32
CA ALA A 239 9.08 13.38 10.04
C ALA A 239 9.89 12.97 11.27
N GLY A 240 9.51 13.47 12.45
CA GLY A 240 10.15 13.08 13.68
C GLY A 240 10.03 11.60 13.96
N GLY A 241 8.84 11.05 13.79
CA GLY A 241 8.60 9.62 13.95
C GLY A 241 9.41 8.78 12.98
N ALA A 242 9.48 9.21 11.73
CA ALA A 242 10.24 8.49 10.71
C ALA A 242 11.73 8.49 11.02
N ILE A 243 12.26 9.63 11.42
CA ILE A 243 13.68 9.74 11.78
C ILE A 243 13.97 8.87 13.00
N LEU A 244 13.09 8.88 13.99
CA LEU A 244 13.26 8.07 15.18
C LEU A 244 13.27 6.57 14.84
N LEU A 245 12.32 6.13 14.01
CA LEU A 245 12.26 4.72 13.61
C LEU A 245 13.47 4.32 12.79
N LEU A 246 13.88 5.18 11.87
CA LEU A 246 15.06 4.89 11.05
C LEU A 246 16.30 4.81 11.92
N GLY A 247 16.46 5.73 12.86
CA GLY A 247 17.57 5.72 13.78
C GLY A 247 17.59 4.47 14.65
N ALA A 248 16.42 4.08 15.17
CA ALA A 248 16.32 2.88 16.00
C ALA A 248 16.65 1.63 15.19
N GLY A 249 16.17 1.55 13.97
CA GLY A 249 16.48 0.41 13.11
C GLY A 249 17.95 0.31 12.76
N LEU A 250 18.55 1.43 12.37
CA LEU A 250 19.98 1.45 12.03
C LEU A 250 20.84 1.14 13.24
N TRP A 251 20.47 1.69 14.43
CA TRP A 251 21.18 1.40 15.66
C TRP A 251 21.15 -0.10 15.95
N GLY A 252 19.97 -0.72 15.86
CA GLY A 252 19.83 -2.14 16.12
C GLY A 252 20.64 -3.02 15.16
N LEU A 253 20.74 -2.59 13.88
CA LEU A 253 21.47 -3.37 12.88
C LEU A 253 22.99 -3.26 13.07
N TYR A 254 23.50 -2.09 13.41
CA TYR A 254 24.95 -1.84 13.36
C TYR A 254 25.59 -1.66 14.73
N ALA A 255 24.79 -1.64 15.82
CA ALA A 255 25.37 -1.52 17.16
C ALA A 255 26.15 -2.78 17.51
N PRO A 256 27.32 -2.65 18.12
CA PRO A 256 28.07 -3.84 18.54
C PRO A 256 27.35 -4.55 19.69
N PRO A 257 27.44 -5.90 19.75
CA PRO A 257 26.79 -6.63 20.84
C PRO A 257 27.39 -6.28 22.17
N ALA A 258 26.54 -6.22 23.20
CA ALA A 258 27.02 -5.98 24.57
C ALA A 258 27.85 -7.16 25.02
N LYS A 259 28.93 -6.87 25.76
CA LYS A 259 29.79 -7.94 26.29
C LYS A 259 29.05 -8.82 27.28
N THR A 260 28.07 -8.27 27.96
CA THR A 260 27.26 -9.03 28.91
C THR A 260 26.32 -10.02 28.26
N ALA A 261 26.12 -9.89 26.94
CA ALA A 261 25.25 -10.80 26.20
C ALA A 261 25.93 -12.11 25.81
N LEU A 262 27.24 -12.22 26.03
CA LEU A 262 27.98 -13.43 25.67
C LEU A 262 27.65 -14.54 26.67
N ARG A 263 27.34 -15.73 26.11
CA ARG A 263 26.96 -16.88 26.92
C ARG A 263 28.18 -17.67 27.36
N GLU A 264 28.00 -18.41 28.44
CA GLU A 264 29.08 -19.28 28.94
C GLU A 264 29.12 -20.59 28.15
N ILE A 265 30.34 -21.06 27.87
CA ILE A 265 30.57 -22.33 27.20
C ILE A 265 31.40 -23.18 28.13
N HIS A 266 30.95 -24.42 28.33
CA HIS A 266 31.65 -25.39 29.17
C HIS A 266 32.50 -26.28 28.27
N CYS A 267 33.81 -26.26 28.52
CA CYS A 267 34.77 -27.09 27.81
C CYS A 267 34.91 -28.39 28.54
N LEU A 268 34.44 -29.49 27.94
CA LEU A 268 34.40 -30.78 28.57
C LEU A 268 35.33 -31.78 27.84
N ARG A 269 35.80 -32.78 28.55
CA ARG A 269 36.54 -33.88 27.97
C ARG A 269 35.89 -35.18 28.37
N GLY A 270 35.61 -36.03 27.41
CA GLY A 270 35.00 -37.30 27.66
C GLY A 270 34.86 -38.10 26.39
N THR A 271 34.21 -39.25 26.49
CA THR A 271 33.98 -40.14 25.33
C THR A 271 32.53 -40.05 24.87
N PRO A 272 32.25 -39.42 23.73
CA PRO A 272 30.89 -39.40 23.25
C PRO A 272 30.47 -40.76 22.71
N LYS A 273 29.28 -41.17 23.08
CA LYS A 273 28.76 -42.48 22.68
C LYS A 273 27.34 -42.30 22.09
N ARG A 274 27.06 -43.16 21.13
CA ARG A 274 25.74 -43.17 20.52
C ARG A 274 24.85 -44.15 21.28
N TRP A 275 23.62 -43.72 21.58
CA TRP A 275 22.62 -44.63 22.12
C TRP A 275 21.42 -44.63 21.17
N GLY A 276 20.87 -45.80 20.92
CA GLY A 276 19.82 -45.98 19.94
C GLY A 276 20.34 -45.81 18.52
N LEU A 277 19.44 -45.91 17.57
CA LEU A 277 19.79 -45.79 16.16
C LEU A 277 18.98 -44.68 15.50
N PHE A 278 19.57 -44.05 14.51
CA PHE A 278 18.83 -43.08 13.67
C PHE A 278 17.89 -43.86 12.76
N GLY A 279 16.69 -43.33 12.58
CA GLY A 279 15.80 -43.82 11.56
C GLY A 279 16.37 -43.57 10.17
N GLU A 280 16.01 -44.42 9.24
CA GLU A 280 16.60 -44.37 7.90
C GLU A 280 16.27 -43.08 7.15
N THR A 281 15.18 -42.46 7.47
CA THR A 281 14.66 -41.36 6.67
C THR A 281 14.75 -40.00 7.34
N ASN A 282 15.23 -39.90 8.56
CA ASN A 282 15.11 -38.69 9.33
C ASN A 282 16.46 -38.14 9.76
N GLN A 283 16.87 -37.05 9.14
CA GLN A 283 18.13 -36.38 9.47
C GLN A 283 18.06 -35.64 10.81
N GLU A 284 16.88 -35.50 11.38
CA GLU A 284 16.71 -34.81 12.65
C GLU A 284 17.13 -35.67 13.86
N GLN A 285 17.52 -36.90 13.65
CA GLN A 285 17.87 -37.84 14.71
C GLN A 285 19.36 -37.82 15.05
N LEU A 286 19.99 -36.67 14.93
CA LEU A 286 21.40 -36.48 15.25
C LEU A 286 21.66 -36.40 16.74
N ASN A 287 20.61 -36.42 17.56
CA ASN A 287 20.75 -36.19 18.99
C ASN A 287 20.79 -37.44 19.80
N ASN A 288 21.17 -38.56 19.17
CA ASN A 288 21.33 -39.83 19.88
C ASN A 288 22.74 -39.98 20.47
N ILE A 289 23.50 -38.91 20.55
CA ILE A 289 24.86 -38.96 21.05
C ILE A 289 24.87 -38.29 22.43
N SER A 290 25.49 -38.98 23.37
CA SER A 290 25.59 -38.43 24.73
C SER A 290 27.04 -38.52 25.23
N LEU A 291 27.38 -37.56 26.08
CA LEU A 291 28.66 -37.55 26.79
C LEU A 291 28.32 -37.83 28.26
N GLY A 292 28.46 -39.07 28.66
CA GLY A 292 27.97 -39.50 29.96
C GLY A 292 26.47 -39.36 30.07
N ILE A 293 26.01 -38.55 31.02
CA ILE A 293 24.58 -38.31 31.21
C ILE A 293 24.05 -37.11 30.39
N ILE A 294 24.95 -36.42 29.71
CA ILE A 294 24.58 -35.21 28.96
C ILE A 294 24.28 -35.57 27.53
N ASP A 295 23.04 -35.36 27.11
CA ASP A 295 22.67 -35.55 25.71
C ASP A 295 23.13 -34.36 24.90
N LEU A 296 23.88 -34.63 23.85
CA LEU A 296 24.47 -33.56 23.04
C LEU A 296 23.59 -33.25 21.84
N ILE A 297 23.44 -32.00 21.52
CA ILE A 297 22.69 -31.52 20.37
C ILE A 297 23.69 -30.94 19.37
N TYR A 298 23.82 -31.61 18.23
CA TYR A 298 24.80 -31.21 17.21
C TYR A 298 24.20 -30.43 16.10
N PRO A 299 24.98 -29.55 15.46
CA PRO A 299 24.53 -28.94 14.20
C PRO A 299 24.26 -30.03 13.16
N PRO A 300 23.15 -29.93 12.40
CA PRO A 300 22.80 -31.01 11.47
C PRO A 300 23.83 -31.29 10.41
N HIS A 301 24.59 -30.30 9.96
CA HIS A 301 25.57 -30.50 8.91
C HIS A 301 26.84 -31.24 9.36
N TRP A 302 26.97 -31.48 10.67
CA TRP A 302 28.10 -32.21 11.21
C TRP A 302 27.89 -33.72 11.13
N GLN A 303 26.72 -34.19 10.74
CA GLN A 303 26.35 -35.59 10.83
C GLN A 303 27.38 -36.55 10.20
N PRO A 304 27.91 -36.28 8.99
CA PRO A 304 28.89 -37.23 8.42
C PRO A 304 30.22 -37.27 9.15
N PHE A 305 30.50 -36.29 9.99
CA PHE A 305 31.84 -36.14 10.60
C PHE A 305 31.87 -36.49 12.06
N ILE A 306 30.73 -36.63 12.72
CA ILE A 306 30.66 -36.88 14.16
C ILE A 306 31.23 -38.27 14.48
N ALA A 307 31.01 -39.25 13.57
CA ALA A 307 31.41 -40.64 13.78
C ALA A 307 32.92 -40.80 13.98
N HIS A 308 33.72 -39.87 13.46
CA HIS A 308 35.17 -39.94 13.60
C HIS A 308 35.64 -39.85 15.07
N ASP A 309 34.83 -39.17 15.90
CA ASP A 309 35.19 -38.95 17.29
C ASP A 309 34.40 -39.81 18.26
N LEU A 310 33.45 -40.62 17.80
CA LEU A 310 32.66 -41.47 18.67
C LEU A 310 33.52 -42.56 19.28
N GLY A 311 33.37 -42.78 20.56
CA GLY A 311 34.12 -43.84 21.26
C GLY A 311 35.53 -43.48 21.61
N GLN A 312 35.97 -42.27 21.35
CA GLN A 312 37.30 -41.78 21.67
C GLN A 312 37.21 -40.61 22.60
N LYS A 313 38.20 -40.47 23.47
CA LYS A 313 38.26 -39.36 24.41
C LYS A 313 38.47 -38.04 23.63
N THR A 314 37.51 -37.18 23.69
CA THR A 314 37.43 -36.00 22.85
C THR A 314 37.08 -34.76 23.66
N ASP A 315 37.66 -33.63 23.29
CA ASP A 315 37.28 -32.33 23.87
C ASP A 315 36.02 -31.82 23.17
N ILE A 316 35.02 -31.50 23.98
CA ILE A 316 33.73 -31.02 23.45
C ILE A 316 33.35 -29.77 24.21
N ASP A 317 33.08 -28.69 23.49
CA ASP A 317 32.61 -27.43 24.07
C ASP A 317 31.09 -27.34 23.82
N ILE A 318 30.35 -27.08 24.88
CA ILE A 318 28.90 -27.00 24.81
C ILE A 318 28.40 -25.76 25.55
N TYR A 319 27.20 -25.29 25.08
CA TYR A 319 26.44 -24.32 25.85
C TYR A 319 25.74 -25.01 27.03
N MET A 320 25.21 -24.22 27.92
CA MET A 320 24.43 -24.77 29.02
C MET A 320 23.19 -25.52 28.54
N ASP A 321 22.69 -25.18 27.36
CA ASP A 321 21.55 -25.89 26.76
C ASP A 321 21.97 -27.14 25.97
N ARG A 322 23.21 -27.57 26.13
CA ARG A 322 23.78 -28.81 25.58
C ARG A 322 24.00 -28.76 24.06
N HIS A 323 23.91 -27.62 23.45
CA HIS A 323 24.27 -27.48 22.03
C HIS A 323 25.79 -27.47 21.89
N VAL A 324 26.32 -28.32 21.04
CA VAL A 324 27.74 -28.45 20.81
C VAL A 324 28.23 -27.32 19.91
N VAL A 325 29.30 -26.64 20.33
CA VAL A 325 29.90 -25.60 19.49
C VAL A 325 31.28 -25.98 18.99
N ARG A 326 31.93 -26.95 19.61
CA ARG A 326 33.23 -27.47 19.14
C ARG A 326 33.36 -28.92 19.58
N GLN A 327 33.88 -29.75 18.70
CA GLN A 327 34.21 -31.12 19.06
C GLN A 327 35.50 -31.52 18.36
N GLY A 328 36.43 -32.02 19.15
CA GLY A 328 37.69 -32.50 18.65
C GLY A 328 38.53 -31.40 18.03
N ARG A 329 39.28 -31.78 17.00
CA ARG A 329 40.24 -30.88 16.40
C ARG A 329 39.65 -30.00 15.31
N PHE A 330 38.71 -30.52 14.51
CA PHE A 330 38.28 -29.84 13.30
C PHE A 330 36.88 -29.22 13.39
N LEU A 331 35.95 -29.87 14.06
CA LEU A 331 34.57 -29.41 14.10
C LEU A 331 34.45 -28.23 15.06
N SER A 332 34.20 -27.08 14.52
CA SER A 332 34.12 -25.84 15.32
C SER A 332 33.23 -24.82 14.65
N LEU A 333 32.16 -24.39 15.34
CA LEU A 333 31.28 -23.34 14.81
C LEU A 333 32.00 -22.00 14.73
N HIS A 334 32.94 -21.75 15.61
CA HIS A 334 33.74 -20.53 15.56
C HIS A 334 34.48 -20.41 14.23
N ASP A 335 35.15 -21.52 13.83
CA ASP A 335 35.90 -21.51 12.58
C ASP A 335 34.99 -21.49 11.36
N GLU A 336 33.80 -22.11 11.46
CA GLU A 336 32.81 -22.04 10.37
C GLU A 336 32.42 -20.62 10.09
N VAL A 337 32.09 -19.84 11.12
CA VAL A 337 31.67 -18.46 10.95
C VAL A 337 32.84 -17.59 10.48
N LYS A 338 34.05 -17.88 10.99
CA LYS A 338 35.23 -17.11 10.63
C LYS A 338 35.58 -17.27 9.16
N HIS A 339 35.54 -18.48 8.63
CA HIS A 339 35.92 -18.77 7.24
C HIS A 339 34.74 -18.70 6.26
N PHE A 340 33.53 -18.94 6.72
CA PHE A 340 32.33 -18.89 5.92
C PHE A 340 31.30 -18.03 6.63
N PRO A 341 31.39 -16.69 6.48
CA PRO A 341 30.51 -15.79 7.24
C PRO A 341 29.04 -16.03 6.99
N LEU A 342 28.24 -15.75 8.02
CA LEU A 342 26.79 -15.86 7.91
C LEU A 342 26.25 -14.84 6.93
N GLN A 343 25.29 -15.29 6.15
CA GLN A 343 24.66 -14.46 5.13
C GLN A 343 23.24 -14.11 5.58
N HIS A 344 23.05 -12.89 6.03
CA HIS A 344 21.75 -12.43 6.49
C HIS A 344 21.02 -11.75 5.31
N TRP A 345 20.51 -12.55 4.41
CA TRP A 345 19.89 -12.03 3.20
C TRP A 345 18.48 -11.50 3.46
N LEU A 346 17.80 -12.02 4.48
CA LEU A 346 16.38 -11.73 4.69
C LEU A 346 16.15 -10.27 5.06
N ARG A 347 17.00 -9.69 5.90
CA ARG A 347 16.84 -8.29 6.29
C ARG A 347 17.01 -7.36 5.10
N SER A 348 17.96 -7.66 4.21
CA SER A 348 18.14 -6.87 3.00
C SER A 348 16.96 -7.04 2.06
N ALA A 349 16.41 -8.24 1.95
CA ALA A 349 15.23 -8.48 1.13
C ALA A 349 14.03 -7.69 1.65
N VAL A 350 13.85 -7.65 2.97
CA VAL A 350 12.73 -6.92 3.57
C VAL A 350 12.89 -5.41 3.35
N ILE A 351 14.09 -4.88 3.53
CA ILE A 351 14.33 -3.46 3.31
C ILE A 351 14.10 -3.11 1.83
N GLY A 352 14.60 -3.95 0.93
CA GLY A 352 14.38 -3.75 -0.50
C GLY A 352 12.89 -3.80 -0.87
N ALA A 353 12.15 -4.73 -0.29
CA ALA A 353 10.71 -4.82 -0.54
C ALA A 353 9.97 -3.58 -0.01
N GLY A 354 10.38 -3.08 1.15
CA GLY A 354 9.82 -1.85 1.69
C GLY A 354 10.08 -0.65 0.79
N ALA A 355 11.30 -0.57 0.26
CA ALA A 355 11.64 0.50 -0.67
C ALA A 355 10.81 0.40 -1.94
N LEU A 356 10.61 -0.81 -2.47
CA LEU A 356 9.76 -1.01 -3.64
C LEU A 356 8.30 -0.64 -3.36
N LEU A 357 7.82 -0.96 -2.17
CA LEU A 357 6.47 -0.59 -1.77
C LEU A 357 6.30 0.93 -1.78
N VAL A 358 7.27 1.65 -1.23
CA VAL A 358 7.21 3.11 -1.20
C VAL A 358 7.29 3.68 -2.61
N LEU A 359 8.13 3.09 -3.49
CA LEU A 359 8.19 3.51 -4.89
C LEU A 359 6.84 3.32 -5.57
N LEU A 360 6.17 2.20 -5.32
CA LEU A 360 4.86 1.94 -5.88
C LEU A 360 3.82 2.94 -5.37
N LEU A 361 3.86 3.23 -4.07
CA LEU A 361 2.95 4.22 -3.49
C LEU A 361 3.18 5.60 -4.09
N LEU A 362 4.44 5.96 -4.33
CA LEU A 362 4.76 7.26 -4.94
C LEU A 362 4.21 7.35 -6.36
N THR A 363 4.33 6.28 -7.15
CA THR A 363 3.82 6.31 -8.52
C THR A 363 2.30 6.36 -8.58
N ILE A 364 1.62 5.74 -7.61
CA ILE A 364 0.15 5.68 -7.61
C ILE A 364 -0.46 6.96 -7.02
N TRP A 365 0.07 7.45 -5.91
CA TRP A 365 -0.61 8.45 -5.09
C TRP A 365 -0.06 9.86 -5.23
N VAL A 366 1.14 10.04 -5.78
CA VAL A 366 1.76 11.35 -5.89
C VAL A 366 1.94 11.68 -7.37
N PRO A 367 1.48 12.86 -7.83
CA PRO A 367 1.79 13.26 -9.20
C PRO A 367 3.28 13.56 -9.31
N LEU A 368 3.95 12.84 -10.20
CA LEU A 368 5.41 12.89 -10.28
C LEU A 368 5.94 13.92 -11.27
N ASP A 369 5.09 14.40 -12.19
CA ASP A 369 5.54 15.32 -13.22
C ASP A 369 6.11 16.61 -12.64
N MET A 370 5.35 17.23 -11.72
CA MET A 370 5.77 18.50 -11.13
C MET A 370 7.05 18.38 -10.29
N PRO A 371 7.13 17.41 -9.36
CA PRO A 371 8.37 17.28 -8.59
C PRO A 371 9.61 17.08 -9.44
N PHE A 372 9.51 16.22 -10.45
CA PHE A 372 10.66 15.94 -11.30
C PHE A 372 11.03 17.15 -12.15
N LYS A 373 10.05 17.80 -12.78
CA LYS A 373 10.30 18.95 -13.62
C LYS A 373 10.91 20.10 -12.83
N LEU A 374 10.36 20.36 -11.64
CA LEU A 374 10.88 21.44 -10.79
C LEU A 374 12.28 21.15 -10.30
N THR A 375 12.57 19.92 -9.89
CA THR A 375 13.88 19.56 -9.40
C THR A 375 14.91 19.65 -10.53
N ILE A 376 14.59 19.16 -11.72
CA ILE A 376 15.49 19.20 -12.85
C ILE A 376 15.74 20.65 -13.28
N SER A 377 14.70 21.45 -13.36
CA SER A 377 14.87 22.84 -13.78
C SER A 377 15.61 23.65 -12.73
N TRP A 378 15.42 23.39 -11.46
CA TRP A 378 16.17 24.04 -10.39
C TRP A 378 17.65 23.70 -10.50
N LEU A 379 17.96 22.44 -10.81
CA LEU A 379 19.35 22.02 -11.02
C LEU A 379 19.95 22.67 -12.25
N LYS A 380 19.15 22.95 -13.30
CA LYS A 380 19.59 23.61 -14.51
C LYS A 380 19.63 25.13 -14.40
N GLY A 381 19.22 25.69 -13.27
CA GLY A 381 19.21 27.13 -13.06
C GLY A 381 17.97 27.82 -13.59
N ALA A 382 16.80 27.46 -13.07
CA ALA A 382 15.54 28.06 -13.48
C ALA A 382 15.54 29.56 -13.15
N GLN A 383 14.98 30.36 -14.07
CA GLN A 383 14.95 31.81 -13.95
C GLN A 383 13.56 32.27 -13.51
N THR A 384 13.49 33.49 -12.97
CA THR A 384 12.23 34.18 -12.71
C THR A 384 12.05 35.22 -13.82
N VAL A 385 10.95 35.12 -14.57
CA VAL A 385 10.65 36.00 -15.68
C VAL A 385 9.52 36.93 -15.28
N GLU A 386 9.75 38.19 -15.34
CA GLU A 386 8.72 39.22 -15.16
C GLU A 386 8.52 39.94 -16.49
N ALA A 387 7.27 40.02 -16.93
CA ALA A 387 6.99 40.61 -18.23
C ALA A 387 5.70 41.43 -18.13
N THR A 388 5.72 42.59 -18.77
CA THR A 388 4.54 43.41 -18.90
C THR A 388 4.10 43.57 -20.36
N SER A 389 4.85 42.95 -21.28
CA SER A 389 4.52 42.97 -22.70
C SER A 389 4.84 41.63 -23.32
N VAL A 390 4.18 41.34 -24.44
CA VAL A 390 4.42 40.10 -25.19
C VAL A 390 5.84 40.03 -25.68
N ALA A 391 6.41 41.19 -26.13
CA ALA A 391 7.76 41.20 -26.62
C ALA A 391 8.80 40.83 -25.56
N LYS A 392 8.61 41.34 -24.35
CA LYS A 392 9.49 40.97 -23.23
C LYS A 392 9.45 39.48 -22.94
N LEU A 393 8.28 38.87 -23.00
CA LEU A 393 8.13 37.45 -22.71
C LEU A 393 8.78 36.64 -23.85
N GLU A 394 8.64 37.06 -25.09
CA GLU A 394 9.28 36.39 -26.21
C GLU A 394 10.80 36.42 -26.11
N GLU A 395 11.34 37.57 -25.69
CA GLU A 395 12.77 37.72 -25.51
C GLU A 395 13.32 36.86 -24.37
N ALA A 396 12.51 36.60 -23.36
CA ALA A 396 12.97 35.90 -22.18
C ALA A 396 13.26 34.42 -22.47
N GLY A 397 12.63 33.82 -23.47
CA GLY A 397 12.86 32.44 -23.83
C GLY A 397 12.46 31.48 -22.71
N LEU A 398 11.17 31.37 -22.49
CA LEU A 398 10.62 30.56 -21.40
C LEU A 398 11.02 29.09 -21.55
N ARG A 399 11.29 28.46 -20.41
CA ARG A 399 11.52 27.02 -20.31
C ARG A 399 10.65 26.46 -19.21
N VAL A 400 10.38 25.18 -19.29
CA VAL A 400 9.63 24.48 -18.25
C VAL A 400 10.40 24.61 -16.93
N GLY A 401 9.69 24.99 -15.89
CA GLY A 401 10.26 25.18 -14.57
C GLY A 401 10.55 26.64 -14.21
N ASP A 402 10.55 27.55 -15.20
CA ASP A 402 10.72 28.96 -14.91
C ASP A 402 9.54 29.49 -14.11
N THR A 403 9.81 30.43 -13.23
CA THR A 403 8.76 31.17 -12.52
C THR A 403 8.39 32.39 -13.35
N LEU A 404 7.09 32.54 -13.59
CA LEU A 404 6.58 33.58 -14.47
C LEU A 404 5.68 34.52 -13.69
N ARG A 405 5.90 35.83 -13.89
CA ARG A 405 5.02 36.86 -13.36
C ARG A 405 4.69 37.80 -14.52
N ILE A 406 3.40 37.86 -14.87
CA ILE A 406 2.94 38.66 -15.99
C ILE A 406 1.84 39.59 -15.53
N ASN A 407 1.92 40.81 -15.97
CA ASN A 407 0.81 41.76 -15.90
C ASN A 407 0.58 42.28 -17.30
N GLY A 408 -0.65 42.23 -17.76
CA GLY A 408 -0.93 42.69 -19.10
C GLY A 408 -2.42 42.79 -19.34
N THR A 409 -2.76 43.03 -20.60
CA THR A 409 -4.15 43.10 -21.05
C THR A 409 -4.34 42.02 -22.12
N GLY A 410 -5.26 41.12 -21.89
CA GLY A 410 -5.49 40.01 -22.78
C GLY A 410 -6.94 39.61 -22.88
N MET A 411 -7.19 38.56 -23.60
CA MET A 411 -8.53 38.03 -23.85
C MET A 411 -8.74 36.73 -23.15
N CYS A 412 -9.83 36.63 -22.37
CA CYS A 412 -10.21 35.36 -21.80
C CYS A 412 -10.58 34.40 -22.92
N ASN A 413 -10.15 33.13 -22.81
CA ASN A 413 -10.44 32.15 -23.81
C ASN A 413 -11.92 31.84 -23.88
N ILE A 414 -12.40 31.50 -25.06
CA ILE A 414 -13.82 31.20 -25.28
C ILE A 414 -13.96 29.73 -25.60
N HIS A 415 -14.87 29.09 -24.89
CA HIS A 415 -15.18 27.67 -25.08
C HIS A 415 -16.48 27.51 -25.85
N LEU A 416 -16.52 26.54 -26.74
CA LEU A 416 -17.72 26.24 -27.50
C LEU A 416 -18.73 25.53 -26.61
N PRO A 417 -20.03 25.85 -26.79
CA PRO A 417 -21.06 25.11 -26.03
C PRO A 417 -21.05 23.64 -26.36
N GLY A 418 -21.32 22.82 -25.37
CA GLY A 418 -21.41 21.38 -25.53
C GLY A 418 -20.13 20.62 -25.22
N ARG A 419 -18.98 21.29 -25.17
CA ARG A 419 -17.73 20.64 -24.81
C ARG A 419 -17.36 20.80 -23.32
N TYR A 420 -18.18 21.52 -22.56
CA TYR A 420 -17.80 21.93 -21.21
C TYR A 420 -18.82 21.53 -20.18
N THR A 421 -19.24 20.30 -20.28
CA THR A 421 -20.03 19.67 -19.23
C THR A 421 -19.14 19.12 -18.12
N THR A 422 -17.82 19.23 -18.27
CA THR A 422 -16.90 18.61 -17.32
C THR A 422 -16.72 19.36 -16.02
N ARG A 423 -16.98 20.67 -16.00
CA ARG A 423 -16.98 21.41 -14.75
C ARG A 423 -18.35 21.26 -14.11
N GLN A 424 -18.48 20.33 -13.21
CA GLN A 424 -19.75 19.99 -12.59
C GLN A 424 -20.40 21.15 -11.83
N ASN A 425 -19.58 22.04 -11.29
CA ASN A 425 -20.08 23.10 -10.43
C ASN A 425 -20.33 24.41 -11.17
N TYR A 426 -20.00 24.49 -12.47
CA TYR A 426 -20.13 25.71 -13.22
C TYR A 426 -20.86 25.44 -14.53
N PRO A 427 -22.16 25.78 -14.60
CA PRO A 427 -22.90 25.65 -15.86
C PRO A 427 -22.28 26.51 -16.93
N PHE A 428 -22.74 26.35 -18.15
CA PHE A 428 -22.11 26.97 -19.32
C PHE A 428 -21.82 28.44 -19.12
N MET A 429 -20.55 28.76 -19.21
CA MET A 429 -20.03 30.14 -19.22
C MET A 429 -19.06 30.19 -20.41
N PRO A 430 -19.32 31.01 -21.42
CA PRO A 430 -18.48 30.95 -22.62
C PRO A 430 -17.07 31.45 -22.41
N PHE A 431 -16.84 32.29 -21.39
CA PHE A 431 -15.50 32.82 -21.13
C PHE A 431 -14.83 32.06 -20.00
N ASP A 432 -13.61 31.67 -20.24
CA ASP A 432 -12.77 30.96 -19.27
C ASP A 432 -11.54 31.82 -19.00
N CYS A 433 -11.56 32.52 -17.91
CA CYS A 433 -10.44 33.43 -17.58
C CYS A 433 -9.31 32.71 -16.84
N SER A 434 -9.38 31.39 -16.74
CA SER A 434 -8.21 30.60 -16.36
C SER A 434 -7.28 30.34 -17.57
N GLN A 435 -7.70 30.78 -18.75
CA GLN A 435 -6.89 30.74 -19.97
C GLN A 435 -6.96 32.12 -20.63
N ILE A 436 -5.83 32.77 -20.73
CA ILE A 436 -5.75 34.13 -21.26
C ILE A 436 -4.90 34.09 -22.54
N LEU A 437 -5.48 34.62 -23.62
CA LEU A 437 -4.73 34.83 -24.84
C LEU A 437 -4.07 36.21 -24.77
N TRP A 438 -2.77 36.25 -24.85
CA TRP A 438 -1.98 37.46 -24.74
C TRP A 438 -1.13 37.62 -26.01
N ASN A 439 -1.51 38.54 -26.87
CA ASN A 439 -0.72 38.81 -28.08
C ASN A 439 -0.80 40.28 -28.44
N ASN A 440 -0.09 40.67 -29.50
CA ASN A 440 -0.01 42.05 -29.95
C ASN A 440 -1.09 42.40 -30.97
N ALA A 441 -1.92 41.45 -31.38
CA ALA A 441 -2.93 41.69 -32.38
C ALA A 441 -4.04 42.61 -31.85
N SER A 442 -4.73 43.27 -32.75
CA SER A 442 -5.86 44.08 -32.38
C SER A 442 -6.97 43.20 -31.77
N PRO A 443 -7.68 43.68 -30.77
CA PRO A 443 -8.74 42.89 -30.20
C PRO A 443 -9.84 42.61 -31.22
N LEU A 444 -10.46 41.44 -31.03
CA LEU A 444 -11.57 41.06 -31.88
C LEU A 444 -12.73 42.02 -31.70
N PRO A 445 -13.49 42.30 -32.75
CA PRO A 445 -14.63 43.21 -32.62
C PRO A 445 -15.72 42.60 -31.75
N LEU A 446 -16.46 43.45 -31.08
CA LEU A 446 -17.62 43.02 -30.30
C LEU A 446 -18.62 42.33 -31.21
N PRO A 447 -19.21 41.23 -30.78
CA PRO A 447 -20.21 40.56 -31.61
C PRO A 447 -21.42 41.45 -31.83
N GLU A 448 -21.86 41.52 -33.06
CA GLU A 448 -23.08 42.19 -33.45
C GLU A 448 -23.92 41.23 -34.26
N SER A 449 -25.23 41.39 -34.16
CA SER A 449 -26.16 40.55 -34.88
C SER A 449 -27.36 41.34 -35.34
N ASP A 450 -27.55 41.33 -36.64
CA ASP A 450 -28.72 41.92 -37.26
C ASP A 450 -29.99 41.21 -36.80
N THR A 451 -29.92 39.90 -36.69
CA THR A 451 -31.03 39.06 -36.22
C THR A 451 -31.44 39.46 -34.80
N VAL A 452 -30.48 39.68 -33.91
CA VAL A 452 -30.77 40.10 -32.52
C VAL A 452 -31.40 41.48 -32.51
N THR A 453 -30.95 42.38 -33.40
CA THR A 453 -31.53 43.70 -33.50
C THR A 453 -33.02 43.59 -33.90
N LYS A 454 -33.31 42.77 -34.89
CA LYS A 454 -34.68 42.54 -35.34
C LYS A 454 -35.53 41.88 -34.24
N ALA A 455 -34.99 40.89 -33.55
CA ALA A 455 -35.74 40.21 -32.50
C ALA A 455 -36.00 41.15 -31.31
N THR A 456 -35.04 41.99 -30.99
CA THR A 456 -35.21 42.97 -29.92
C THR A 456 -36.25 44.01 -30.32
N ALA A 457 -36.23 44.46 -31.58
CA ALA A 457 -37.21 45.44 -32.06
C ALA A 457 -38.63 44.87 -32.00
N LEU A 458 -38.80 43.60 -32.40
CA LEU A 458 -40.11 42.95 -32.28
C LEU A 458 -40.57 42.86 -30.84
N ALA A 459 -39.70 42.40 -29.95
CA ALA A 459 -40.03 42.25 -28.54
C ALA A 459 -40.38 43.61 -27.91
N GLU A 460 -39.61 44.64 -28.24
CA GLU A 460 -39.90 46.01 -27.75
C GLU A 460 -41.19 46.55 -28.27
N ALA A 461 -41.51 46.33 -29.56
CA ALA A 461 -42.75 46.83 -30.15
C ALA A 461 -43.95 46.17 -29.47
N VAL A 462 -43.89 44.87 -29.24
CA VAL A 462 -44.98 44.14 -28.59
C VAL A 462 -45.12 44.63 -27.13
N ASN A 463 -43.97 44.74 -26.40
CA ASN A 463 -44.00 45.14 -25.02
C ASN A 463 -44.54 46.56 -24.85
N ARG A 464 -44.13 47.45 -25.78
CA ARG A 464 -44.61 48.85 -25.73
C ARG A 464 -46.11 48.91 -25.90
N GLN A 465 -46.64 48.13 -26.83
CA GLN A 465 -48.08 48.16 -27.09
C GLN A 465 -48.88 47.42 -26.02
N LEU A 466 -48.33 46.32 -25.48
CA LEU A 466 -49.03 45.58 -24.43
C LEU A 466 -48.94 46.28 -23.05
N HIS A 467 -47.90 47.06 -22.81
CA HIS A 467 -47.72 47.77 -21.57
C HIS A 467 -47.43 49.26 -21.82
N PRO A 468 -48.42 49.97 -22.33
CA PRO A 468 -48.17 51.37 -22.71
C PRO A 468 -47.92 52.28 -21.53
N GLN A 469 -46.98 53.18 -21.68
CA GLN A 469 -46.71 54.23 -20.69
C GLN A 469 -47.39 55.52 -21.11
N GLU A 470 -47.55 56.46 -20.19
CA GLU A 470 -48.17 57.70 -20.49
C GLU A 470 -47.47 58.42 -21.65
N GLY A 471 -48.25 58.84 -22.65
CA GLY A 471 -47.75 59.50 -23.82
C GLY A 471 -47.32 58.67 -24.96
N ASP A 472 -47.32 57.32 -24.82
CA ASP A 472 -46.88 56.41 -25.87
C ASP A 472 -48.02 55.98 -26.84
N THR A 473 -49.27 56.31 -26.47
CA THR A 473 -50.40 55.85 -27.28
C THR A 473 -50.69 56.85 -28.43
N LYS A 474 -51.02 56.30 -29.57
CA LYS A 474 -51.38 57.07 -30.76
C LYS A 474 -52.85 57.52 -30.75
N ILE A 475 -53.62 57.06 -29.79
CA ILE A 475 -55.05 57.31 -29.73
C ILE A 475 -55.36 58.40 -28.74
N ASN A 476 -56.62 58.91 -28.75
CA ASN A 476 -57.10 59.89 -27.81
C ASN A 476 -56.82 59.45 -26.36
N PRO A 477 -56.28 60.37 -25.53
CA PRO A 477 -56.00 60.00 -24.15
C PRO A 477 -57.22 59.55 -23.35
N GLN A 478 -58.40 60.14 -23.65
CA GLN A 478 -59.63 59.70 -22.96
C GLN A 478 -60.01 58.30 -23.29
N LEU A 479 -59.85 57.87 -24.57
CA LEU A 479 -60.13 56.51 -24.98
C LEU A 479 -59.11 55.57 -24.44
N ALA A 480 -57.83 55.98 -24.38
CA ALA A 480 -56.76 55.13 -23.80
C ALA A 480 -57.02 54.90 -22.31
N SER A 481 -57.46 55.92 -21.61
CA SER A 481 -57.80 55.81 -20.19
C SER A 481 -58.99 54.86 -19.97
N ALA A 482 -60.01 54.97 -20.85
CA ALA A 482 -61.18 54.10 -20.73
C ALA A 482 -60.84 52.66 -20.99
N ILE A 483 -59.99 52.35 -21.99
CA ILE A 483 -59.54 51.02 -22.30
C ILE A 483 -58.75 50.45 -21.14
N GLN A 484 -57.87 51.26 -20.57
CA GLN A 484 -57.04 50.85 -19.45
C GLN A 484 -57.89 50.52 -18.21
N LYS A 485 -58.91 51.28 -17.97
CA LYS A 485 -59.82 51.02 -16.84
C LYS A 485 -60.64 49.78 -17.03
N SER A 486 -60.93 49.40 -18.29
CA SER A 486 -61.64 48.14 -18.56
C SER A 486 -60.78 46.90 -18.37
N GLY A 487 -59.48 47.05 -18.23
CA GLY A 487 -58.54 45.95 -18.12
C GLY A 487 -58.13 45.34 -19.45
N MET A 488 -58.67 45.84 -20.53
CA MET A 488 -58.32 45.38 -21.89
C MET A 488 -57.01 46.01 -22.33
N VAL A 489 -56.36 45.40 -23.31
CA VAL A 489 -55.10 45.89 -23.86
C VAL A 489 -55.33 46.19 -25.36
N LEU A 490 -54.86 47.36 -25.77
CA LEU A 490 -55.01 47.81 -27.15
C LEU A 490 -53.69 47.74 -27.88
N LEU A 491 -53.68 47.01 -29.01
CA LEU A 491 -52.54 47.05 -29.93
C LEU A 491 -52.79 48.20 -30.91
N ASP A 492 -52.16 49.33 -30.64
CA ASP A 492 -52.44 50.57 -31.42
C ASP A 492 -51.64 50.62 -32.71
N ASP A 493 -50.70 49.73 -32.92
CA ASP A 493 -49.94 49.66 -34.17
C ASP A 493 -49.70 48.19 -34.53
N PHE A 494 -50.77 47.49 -34.87
CA PHE A 494 -50.69 46.06 -35.19
C PHE A 494 -49.80 45.81 -36.41
N ALA A 495 -49.81 46.74 -37.39
CA ALA A 495 -48.99 46.61 -38.60
C ALA A 495 -47.48 46.56 -38.24
N GLU A 496 -47.07 47.32 -37.26
CA GLU A 496 -45.66 47.29 -36.82
C GLU A 496 -45.27 45.89 -36.35
N ILE A 497 -46.15 45.26 -35.56
CA ILE A 497 -45.88 43.92 -35.04
C ILE A 497 -45.78 42.92 -36.20
N VAL A 498 -46.69 43.02 -37.17
CA VAL A 498 -46.69 42.08 -38.31
C VAL A 498 -45.45 42.27 -39.17
N LEU A 499 -45.07 43.50 -39.46
CA LEU A 499 -43.91 43.75 -40.31
C LEU A 499 -42.62 43.38 -39.62
N LYS A 500 -42.50 43.63 -38.32
CA LYS A 500 -41.32 43.23 -37.62
C LYS A 500 -41.22 41.71 -37.47
N THR A 501 -42.34 41.02 -37.33
CA THR A 501 -42.33 39.56 -37.30
C THR A 501 -41.87 39.01 -38.67
N GLU A 502 -42.32 39.58 -39.78
CA GLU A 502 -41.88 39.17 -41.09
C GLU A 502 -40.40 39.42 -41.30
N ALA A 503 -39.90 40.58 -40.81
CA ALA A 503 -38.47 40.91 -40.94
C ALA A 503 -37.60 39.93 -40.19
N LEU A 504 -38.05 39.49 -39.01
CA LEU A 504 -37.29 38.53 -38.21
C LEU A 504 -37.43 37.09 -38.71
N CYS A 505 -38.67 36.68 -38.96
CA CYS A 505 -39.01 35.28 -39.24
C CYS A 505 -39.32 35.12 -40.74
N THR A 506 -38.28 35.15 -41.54
CA THR A 506 -38.44 35.10 -43.01
C THR A 506 -38.77 33.71 -43.54
N GLY A 507 -38.41 32.66 -42.81
CA GLY A 507 -38.70 31.30 -43.22
C GLY A 507 -40.14 30.88 -42.94
N GLU A 508 -40.69 30.02 -43.79
CA GLU A 508 -42.06 29.57 -43.60
C GLU A 508 -42.27 28.82 -42.29
N GLU A 509 -41.25 28.10 -41.85
CA GLU A 509 -41.34 27.30 -40.63
C GLU A 509 -40.97 28.08 -39.37
N GLU A 510 -40.48 29.29 -39.51
CA GLU A 510 -40.07 30.10 -38.38
C GLU A 510 -41.28 30.85 -37.78
N CYS A 511 -41.34 30.88 -36.44
CA CYS A 511 -42.37 31.62 -35.71
C CYS A 511 -43.78 31.21 -36.09
N VAL A 512 -44.01 29.92 -36.35
CA VAL A 512 -45.31 29.45 -36.86
C VAL A 512 -46.44 29.78 -35.91
N ARG A 513 -46.25 29.57 -34.64
CA ARG A 513 -47.29 29.85 -33.63
C ARG A 513 -47.61 31.32 -33.52
N LEU A 514 -46.59 32.16 -33.56
CA LEU A 514 -46.79 33.60 -33.50
C LEU A 514 -47.49 34.12 -34.77
N LYS A 515 -47.05 33.64 -35.95
CA LYS A 515 -47.68 34.00 -37.23
C LYS A 515 -49.13 33.59 -37.25
N ASN A 516 -49.47 32.39 -36.79
CA ASN A 516 -50.87 31.96 -36.74
C ASN A 516 -51.69 32.81 -35.79
N ALA A 517 -51.12 33.17 -34.63
CA ALA A 517 -51.83 34.03 -33.70
C ALA A 517 -52.10 35.43 -34.30
N LEU A 518 -51.10 35.98 -35.00
CA LEU A 518 -51.26 37.28 -35.64
C LEU A 518 -52.26 37.24 -36.77
N VAL A 519 -52.26 36.12 -37.55
CA VAL A 519 -53.25 35.95 -38.63
C VAL A 519 -54.68 35.96 -38.05
N ASN A 520 -54.88 35.24 -36.95
CA ASN A 520 -56.19 35.21 -36.29
C ASN A 520 -56.58 36.60 -35.75
N LEU A 521 -55.65 37.33 -35.19
CA LEU A 521 -55.92 38.65 -34.65
C LEU A 521 -56.24 39.67 -35.77
N GLY A 522 -55.61 39.48 -36.93
CA GLY A 522 -55.83 40.36 -38.08
C GLY A 522 -56.97 39.97 -38.97
N ASN A 523 -57.68 38.87 -38.66
CA ASN A 523 -58.79 38.35 -39.47
C ASN A 523 -58.43 38.17 -40.95
N THR A 524 -57.25 37.56 -41.18
CA THR A 524 -56.81 37.27 -42.55
C THR A 524 -56.72 35.77 -42.75
N LYS A 525 -56.58 35.40 -44.02
CA LYS A 525 -56.60 34.02 -44.47
C LYS A 525 -55.31 33.27 -44.13
N ASP A 526 -54.19 33.94 -44.39
CA ASP A 526 -52.88 33.36 -44.16
C ASP A 526 -51.84 34.45 -43.88
N TRP A 527 -50.60 34.02 -43.54
CA TRP A 527 -49.55 34.95 -43.21
C TRP A 527 -49.15 35.84 -44.38
N PRO A 528 -48.94 35.35 -45.61
CA PRO A 528 -48.58 36.25 -46.69
C PRO A 528 -49.62 37.31 -46.99
N SER A 529 -50.87 37.00 -46.81
CA SER A 529 -51.96 38.00 -47.02
C SER A 529 -51.88 39.07 -45.93
N LEU A 530 -51.62 38.69 -44.69
CA LEU A 530 -51.48 39.64 -43.58
C LEU A 530 -50.29 40.57 -43.81
N VAL A 531 -49.15 40.03 -44.21
CA VAL A 531 -47.95 40.83 -44.48
C VAL A 531 -48.21 41.80 -45.64
N LYS A 532 -48.90 41.35 -46.67
CA LYS A 532 -49.23 42.23 -47.81
C LYS A 532 -50.11 43.40 -47.36
N ARG A 533 -51.12 43.13 -46.52
CA ARG A 533 -52.00 44.19 -46.04
C ARG A 533 -51.23 45.15 -45.17
N ALA A 534 -50.34 44.67 -44.33
CA ALA A 534 -49.52 45.52 -43.48
C ALA A 534 -48.57 46.40 -44.28
N SER A 535 -47.90 45.84 -45.30
CA SER A 535 -46.95 46.57 -46.12
C SER A 535 -47.63 47.60 -47.03
N GLU A 536 -48.89 47.37 -47.41
CA GLU A 536 -49.65 48.33 -48.20
C GLU A 536 -50.31 49.41 -47.37
N GLY A 537 -50.14 49.39 -46.05
CA GLY A 537 -50.75 50.35 -45.15
C GLY A 537 -52.22 50.14 -44.87
N LYS A 538 -52.79 49.01 -45.28
CA LYS A 538 -54.20 48.71 -45.08
C LYS A 538 -54.53 48.39 -43.61
N LEU A 539 -53.53 48.12 -42.80
CA LEU A 539 -53.74 47.95 -41.36
C LEU A 539 -53.56 49.22 -40.53
N ASP A 540 -53.17 50.30 -41.19
CA ASP A 540 -53.01 51.58 -40.47
C ASP A 540 -54.37 52.02 -39.93
N GLY A 541 -54.35 52.41 -38.65
CA GLY A 541 -55.57 52.81 -38.00
C GLY A 541 -56.47 51.72 -37.51
N ILE A 542 -56.11 50.48 -37.76
CA ILE A 542 -56.82 49.31 -37.24
C ILE A 542 -56.29 48.99 -35.86
N ASN A 543 -57.20 49.03 -34.89
CA ASN A 543 -56.86 48.74 -33.51
C ASN A 543 -57.34 47.38 -33.13
N VAL A 544 -56.41 46.57 -32.55
CA VAL A 544 -56.74 45.23 -32.08
C VAL A 544 -56.86 45.31 -30.54
N LEU A 545 -58.02 44.93 -30.05
CA LEU A 545 -58.31 44.96 -28.61
C LEU A 545 -58.20 43.56 -28.04
N LEU A 546 -57.36 43.39 -26.99
CA LEU A 546 -57.09 42.10 -26.41
C LEU A 546 -57.60 42.03 -24.98
N ARG A 547 -58.12 40.84 -24.62
CA ARG A 547 -58.36 40.54 -23.22
C ARG A 547 -57.03 40.38 -22.50
N PRO A 548 -56.97 40.56 -21.19
CA PRO A 548 -55.71 40.38 -20.49
C PRO A 548 -55.08 39.02 -20.71
N VAL A 549 -55.88 37.97 -20.77
CA VAL A 549 -55.37 36.61 -21.01
C VAL A 549 -54.75 36.51 -22.42
N SER A 550 -55.42 37.10 -23.42
CA SER A 550 -54.91 37.09 -24.80
C SER A 550 -53.64 37.92 -24.91
N ALA A 551 -53.58 39.04 -24.22
CA ALA A 551 -52.36 39.87 -24.20
C ALA A 551 -51.19 39.15 -23.61
N GLU A 552 -51.41 38.45 -22.49
CA GLU A 552 -50.39 37.64 -21.88
C GLU A 552 -49.94 36.49 -22.78
N SER A 553 -50.90 35.87 -23.47
CA SER A 553 -50.62 34.79 -24.41
C SER A 553 -49.76 35.31 -25.57
N LEU A 554 -50.09 36.47 -26.13
CA LEU A 554 -49.30 37.08 -27.20
C LEU A 554 -47.89 37.42 -26.73
N ASP A 555 -47.76 37.96 -25.54
CA ASP A 555 -46.45 38.28 -24.97
C ASP A 555 -45.62 37.00 -24.84
N ASN A 556 -46.22 35.94 -24.30
CA ASN A 556 -45.53 34.65 -24.16
C ASN A 556 -45.15 34.03 -25.52
N LEU A 557 -46.02 34.19 -26.54
CA LEU A 557 -45.69 33.71 -27.87
C LEU A 557 -44.52 34.49 -28.46
N VAL A 558 -44.47 35.81 -28.27
CA VAL A 558 -43.33 36.58 -28.76
C VAL A 558 -42.06 36.18 -28.07
N ILE A 559 -42.11 36.01 -26.76
CA ILE A 559 -40.94 35.56 -26.00
C ILE A 559 -40.49 34.18 -26.50
N ALA A 560 -41.41 33.24 -26.65
CA ALA A 560 -41.09 31.91 -27.10
C ALA A 560 -40.59 31.89 -28.56
N SER A 561 -41.12 32.75 -29.40
CA SER A 561 -40.73 32.78 -30.82
C SER A 561 -39.40 33.48 -31.04
N THR A 562 -39.05 34.48 -30.20
CA THR A 562 -37.77 35.16 -30.35
C THR A 562 -36.65 34.43 -29.62
N ALA A 563 -36.95 33.59 -28.63
CA ALA A 563 -35.94 32.91 -27.84
C ALA A 563 -34.94 32.11 -28.69
N PRO A 564 -35.35 31.28 -29.67
CA PRO A 564 -34.38 30.55 -30.48
C PRO A 564 -33.40 31.47 -31.22
N PHE A 565 -33.85 32.65 -31.64
CA PHE A 565 -32.99 33.59 -32.35
C PHE A 565 -31.92 34.11 -31.41
N PHE A 566 -32.30 34.49 -30.19
CA PHE A 566 -31.33 34.97 -29.22
C PHE A 566 -30.32 33.89 -28.84
N VAL A 567 -30.79 32.67 -28.59
CA VAL A 567 -29.90 31.54 -28.24
C VAL A 567 -28.94 31.23 -29.38
N ARG A 568 -29.47 31.15 -30.59
CA ARG A 568 -28.66 30.82 -31.76
C ARG A 568 -27.57 31.88 -32.01
N GLU A 569 -27.95 33.16 -31.90
CA GLU A 569 -27.01 34.24 -32.15
C GLU A 569 -25.97 34.34 -31.07
N THR A 570 -26.35 34.07 -29.80
CA THR A 570 -25.38 34.01 -28.73
C THR A 570 -24.35 32.89 -29.00
N SER A 571 -24.83 31.73 -29.44
CA SER A 571 -23.90 30.62 -29.76
C SER A 571 -23.02 30.97 -30.96
N ARG A 572 -23.55 31.61 -31.99
CA ARG A 572 -22.78 32.06 -33.15
C ARG A 572 -21.72 33.06 -32.75
N ALA A 573 -22.06 33.98 -31.87
CA ALA A 573 -21.12 34.99 -31.42
C ALA A 573 -19.97 34.32 -30.61
N ALA A 574 -20.31 33.37 -29.77
CA ALA A 574 -19.29 32.61 -29.05
C ALA A 574 -18.37 31.88 -29.99
N GLN A 575 -18.92 31.24 -31.03
CA GLN A 575 -18.12 30.55 -32.03
C GLN A 575 -17.23 31.52 -32.82
N SER A 576 -17.72 32.70 -33.15
CA SER A 576 -16.92 33.66 -33.91
C SER A 576 -15.74 34.17 -33.08
N LEU A 577 -15.91 34.28 -31.77
CA LEU A 577 -14.84 34.70 -30.89
C LEU A 577 -13.87 33.55 -30.55
N ASN A 578 -14.19 32.32 -30.93
CA ASN A 578 -13.34 31.18 -30.68
C ASN A 578 -12.21 31.07 -31.71
N SER A 579 -12.06 32.01 -32.60
CA SER A 579 -10.97 32.05 -33.56
C SER A 579 -10.05 33.23 -33.22
N PRO A 580 -9.19 33.05 -32.22
CA PRO A 580 -8.33 34.17 -31.80
C PRO A 580 -7.26 34.47 -32.84
N PRO A 581 -6.71 35.69 -32.82
CA PRO A 581 -5.60 36.01 -33.71
C PRO A 581 -4.41 35.08 -33.47
N PRO A 582 -3.67 34.71 -34.52
CA PRO A 582 -2.51 33.84 -34.35
C PRO A 582 -1.37 34.55 -33.63
N GLY A 583 -0.48 33.75 -33.03
CA GLY A 583 0.73 34.26 -32.39
C GLY A 583 0.51 34.58 -30.93
N GLY A 584 1.56 35.03 -30.28
CA GLY A 584 1.51 35.38 -28.87
C GLY A 584 1.53 34.19 -27.95
N PHE A 585 0.91 34.35 -26.78
CA PHE A 585 0.90 33.33 -25.74
C PHE A 585 -0.52 33.05 -25.29
N MET A 586 -0.79 31.79 -25.04
CA MET A 586 -1.98 31.35 -24.33
C MET A 586 -1.55 30.95 -22.92
N ILE A 587 -1.86 31.77 -21.94
CA ILE A 587 -1.48 31.55 -20.55
C ILE A 587 -2.58 30.74 -19.89
N ILE A 588 -2.25 29.55 -19.40
CA ILE A 588 -3.21 28.60 -18.88
C ILE A 588 -2.90 28.28 -17.43
N SER A 589 -3.90 28.40 -16.55
CA SER A 589 -3.77 27.95 -15.17
C SER A 589 -4.23 26.49 -15.10
N ASP A 590 -3.35 25.58 -14.70
CA ASP A 590 -3.72 24.18 -14.60
C ASP A 590 -4.66 23.91 -13.43
N GLU A 591 -4.75 24.84 -12.49
CA GLU A 591 -5.65 24.74 -11.35
C GLU A 591 -7.02 25.33 -11.64
N GLY A 592 -7.21 25.93 -12.81
CA GLY A 592 -8.47 26.55 -13.17
C GLY A 592 -8.72 27.88 -12.48
N LYS A 593 -7.67 28.55 -12.01
CA LYS A 593 -7.79 29.80 -11.29
C LYS A 593 -7.97 30.95 -12.26
N ASP A 594 -8.97 31.81 -11.99
CA ASP A 594 -9.18 32.98 -12.78
C ASP A 594 -8.02 33.97 -12.57
N MET A 595 -7.48 34.46 -13.69
CA MET A 595 -6.33 35.37 -13.66
C MET A 595 -6.71 36.80 -13.83
N VAL A 596 -8.02 37.11 -13.93
CA VAL A 596 -8.50 38.50 -14.04
C VAL A 596 -8.99 38.98 -12.70
N ASN A 597 -8.96 40.29 -12.54
CA ASN A 597 -9.39 40.90 -11.27
C ASN A 597 -10.89 40.95 -11.10
N GLN A 598 -11.62 40.96 -12.20
CA GLN A 598 -13.08 41.04 -12.15
C GLN A 598 -13.66 39.63 -12.02
N PRO A 599 -14.51 39.41 -11.03
CA PRO A 599 -15.09 38.07 -10.89
C PRO A 599 -16.10 37.79 -11.98
N LEU A 600 -16.07 36.54 -12.49
CA LEU A 600 -17.09 36.11 -13.41
C LEU A 600 -18.41 35.90 -12.66
N PRO A 601 -19.55 36.14 -13.32
CA PRO A 601 -20.82 35.90 -12.66
C PRO A 601 -20.99 34.43 -12.28
N PRO A 602 -21.57 34.17 -11.12
CA PRO A 602 -21.70 32.77 -10.66
C PRO A 602 -22.80 32.00 -11.36
N THR A 603 -23.70 32.68 -12.09
CA THR A 603 -24.82 32.00 -12.75
C THR A 603 -24.49 31.72 -14.20
N SER A 604 -25.06 30.60 -14.71
CA SER A 604 -24.92 30.24 -16.10
C SER A 604 -25.64 31.22 -17.00
N LEU A 605 -25.10 31.43 -18.21
CA LEU A 605 -25.83 32.21 -19.21
C LEU A 605 -27.16 31.55 -19.55
N TYR A 606 -27.23 30.22 -19.51
CA TYR A 606 -28.46 29.49 -19.82
C TYR A 606 -29.57 29.71 -18.79
N ASP A 607 -29.21 30.13 -17.58
CA ASP A 607 -30.22 30.42 -16.55
C ASP A 607 -30.92 31.73 -16.76
N LEU A 608 -30.37 32.61 -17.60
CA LEU A 608 -30.98 33.87 -17.92
C LEU A 608 -32.02 33.71 -19.02
N PRO A 609 -33.05 34.58 -19.07
CA PRO A 609 -33.94 34.61 -20.22
C PRO A 609 -33.14 34.85 -21.50
N PRO A 610 -33.58 34.33 -22.65
CA PRO A 610 -32.78 34.44 -23.88
C PRO A 610 -32.42 35.85 -24.30
N GLN A 611 -33.28 36.83 -24.10
CA GLN A 611 -32.95 38.24 -24.38
C GLN A 611 -31.77 38.67 -23.53
N GLU A 612 -31.79 38.29 -22.26
CA GLU A 612 -30.73 38.68 -21.33
C GLU A 612 -29.46 37.90 -21.58
N GLN A 613 -29.55 36.73 -22.15
CA GLN A 613 -28.36 35.94 -22.52
C GLN A 613 -27.50 36.73 -23.50
N TRP A 614 -28.10 37.30 -24.53
CA TRP A 614 -27.36 38.08 -25.51
C TRP A 614 -26.74 39.36 -24.88
N LYS A 615 -27.54 40.08 -24.08
CA LYS A 615 -27.04 41.28 -23.42
C LYS A 615 -25.89 40.97 -22.51
N GLU A 616 -26.03 39.92 -21.72
CA GLU A 616 -24.97 39.54 -20.78
C GLU A 616 -23.74 39.06 -21.51
N PHE A 617 -23.93 38.32 -22.61
CA PHE A 617 -22.81 37.87 -23.44
C PHE A 617 -22.04 39.06 -24.00
N GLN A 618 -22.76 40.06 -24.52
CA GLN A 618 -22.13 41.27 -25.02
C GLN A 618 -21.39 42.03 -23.93
N ARG A 619 -22.00 42.12 -22.77
CA ARG A 619 -21.37 42.81 -21.64
C ARG A 619 -20.07 42.09 -21.25
N LEU A 620 -20.15 40.75 -21.15
CA LEU A 620 -18.98 39.96 -20.80
C LEU A 620 -17.90 40.07 -21.88
N ALA A 621 -18.30 40.02 -23.16
CA ALA A 621 -17.35 40.15 -24.25
C ALA A 621 -16.63 41.48 -24.21
N GLY A 622 -17.39 42.59 -23.98
CA GLY A 622 -16.79 43.90 -23.89
C GLY A 622 -15.83 44.02 -22.71
N MET A 623 -16.10 43.25 -21.65
CA MET A 623 -15.28 43.30 -20.47
C MET A 623 -14.07 42.39 -20.60
N LEU A 624 -14.24 41.21 -21.19
CA LEU A 624 -13.24 40.14 -21.10
C LEU A 624 -12.46 39.91 -22.40
N MET A 625 -12.81 40.58 -23.48
CA MET A 625 -12.05 40.51 -24.73
C MET A 625 -10.73 41.29 -24.61
N GLN A 626 -10.67 42.25 -23.73
CA GLN A 626 -9.48 43.04 -23.48
C GLN A 626 -9.50 43.43 -22.03
N THR A 627 -9.02 42.54 -21.19
CA THR A 627 -9.11 42.71 -19.75
C THR A 627 -7.72 42.69 -19.14
N PRO A 628 -7.47 43.55 -18.13
CA PRO A 628 -6.23 43.43 -17.37
C PRO A 628 -6.18 42.11 -16.64
N PHE A 629 -5.04 41.43 -16.67
CA PHE A 629 -4.87 40.16 -16.01
C PHE A 629 -3.53 40.15 -15.30
N HIS A 630 -3.44 39.24 -14.33
CA HIS A 630 -2.21 38.98 -13.59
C HIS A 630 -2.04 37.47 -13.53
N ALA A 631 -0.92 36.97 -14.03
CA ALA A 631 -0.61 35.55 -13.97
C ALA A 631 0.70 35.38 -13.25
N GLU A 632 0.72 34.44 -12.31
CA GLU A 632 1.91 34.13 -11.54
C GLU A 632 1.94 32.63 -11.30
N GLY A 633 3.11 32.04 -11.53
CA GLY A 633 3.23 30.61 -11.32
C GLY A 633 4.47 30.04 -11.94
N VAL A 634 4.59 28.74 -11.83
CA VAL A 634 5.71 27.97 -12.39
C VAL A 634 5.26 27.36 -13.69
N VAL A 635 6.08 27.49 -14.72
CA VAL A 635 5.78 26.92 -16.05
C VAL A 635 5.92 25.42 -15.97
N THR A 636 4.82 24.72 -16.21
CA THR A 636 4.81 23.25 -16.18
C THR A 636 4.78 22.64 -17.57
N SER A 637 4.36 23.41 -18.59
CA SER A 637 4.25 22.89 -19.93
C SER A 637 4.40 24.04 -20.91
N LEU A 638 5.13 23.81 -21.99
CA LEU A 638 5.26 24.73 -23.10
C LEU A 638 4.97 23.97 -24.38
N ARG A 639 4.07 24.53 -25.19
CA ARG A 639 3.69 23.91 -26.45
C ARG A 639 3.42 25.02 -27.47
N THR A 640 3.91 24.90 -28.68
CA THR A 640 3.62 25.82 -29.74
C THR A 640 2.62 25.15 -30.69
N ASP A 641 1.49 25.81 -30.96
CA ASP A 641 0.49 25.24 -31.85
C ASP A 641 0.82 25.60 -33.31
N ALA A 642 -0.04 25.13 -34.23
CA ALA A 642 0.17 25.33 -35.65
C ALA A 642 0.10 26.80 -36.06
N ASN A 643 -0.59 27.65 -35.27
CA ASN A 643 -0.73 29.07 -35.54
C ASN A 643 0.40 29.90 -34.97
N GLY A 644 1.36 29.28 -34.34
CA GLY A 644 2.48 29.99 -33.72
C GLY A 644 2.21 30.50 -32.32
N THR A 645 1.06 30.17 -31.72
CA THR A 645 0.74 30.57 -30.35
C THR A 645 1.40 29.60 -29.38
N GLN A 646 2.16 30.13 -28.43
CA GLN A 646 2.77 29.28 -27.41
C GLN A 646 1.80 29.10 -26.24
N HIS A 647 1.48 27.85 -25.95
CA HIS A 647 0.63 27.51 -24.82
C HIS A 647 1.49 27.29 -23.59
N VAL A 648 1.34 28.17 -22.61
CA VAL A 648 2.12 28.16 -21.38
C VAL A 648 1.19 27.75 -20.24
N THR A 649 1.46 26.59 -19.66
CA THR A 649 0.67 26.14 -18.51
C THR A 649 1.38 26.53 -17.23
N LEU A 650 0.68 27.19 -16.33
CA LEU A 650 1.21 27.64 -15.06
C LEU A 650 0.55 26.91 -13.91
N SER A 651 1.36 26.53 -12.92
CA SER A 651 0.87 26.07 -11.62
C SER A 651 1.23 27.10 -10.58
N SER A 652 0.42 27.19 -9.52
CA SER A 652 0.69 28.11 -8.43
C SER A 652 2.11 27.91 -7.90
N ILE A 653 2.78 29.00 -7.58
CA ILE A 653 4.08 28.93 -6.94
C ILE A 653 3.91 28.19 -5.63
N PRO A 654 4.59 27.05 -5.43
CA PRO A 654 4.40 26.31 -4.19
C PRO A 654 4.92 27.13 -3.01
N ASP A 655 4.21 27.06 -1.88
CA ASP A 655 4.73 27.65 -0.66
C ASP A 655 5.96 26.89 -0.20
N SER A 656 6.57 27.31 0.89
CA SER A 656 7.80 26.67 1.34
C SER A 656 7.57 25.17 1.62
N ALA A 657 6.41 24.84 2.23
CA ALA A 657 6.10 23.45 2.51
C ALA A 657 5.90 22.67 1.21
N GLY A 658 5.20 23.25 0.23
CA GLY A 658 5.00 22.60 -1.07
C GLY A 658 6.29 22.40 -1.83
N LEU A 659 7.19 23.39 -1.78
CA LEU A 659 8.49 23.30 -2.44
C LEU A 659 9.33 22.18 -1.81
N TRP A 660 9.36 22.14 -0.49
CA TRP A 660 10.06 21.06 0.21
C TRP A 660 9.48 19.70 -0.10
N ARG A 661 8.15 19.63 -0.27
CA ARG A 661 7.51 18.36 -0.65
C ARG A 661 7.90 17.92 -2.05
N TYR A 662 8.00 18.85 -3.00
CA TYR A 662 8.42 18.48 -4.36
C TYR A 662 9.84 17.94 -4.36
N PHE A 663 10.76 18.64 -3.69
CA PHE A 663 12.13 18.18 -3.57
C PHE A 663 12.22 16.88 -2.77
N GLY A 664 11.40 16.79 -1.73
CA GLY A 664 11.33 15.58 -0.92
C GLY A 664 10.83 14.37 -1.70
N THR A 665 9.85 14.58 -2.59
CA THR A 665 9.35 13.49 -3.43
C THR A 665 10.45 12.97 -4.35
N THR A 666 11.17 13.88 -5.01
CA THR A 666 12.26 13.48 -5.91
C THR A 666 13.37 12.78 -5.13
N LEU A 667 13.75 13.33 -3.99
CA LEU A 667 14.81 12.77 -3.16
C LEU A 667 14.40 11.41 -2.64
N LEU A 668 13.17 11.29 -2.14
CA LEU A 668 12.68 10.02 -1.63
C LEU A 668 12.63 8.96 -2.72
N MET A 669 12.19 9.34 -3.91
CA MET A 669 12.15 8.40 -5.03
C MET A 669 13.55 7.92 -5.39
N LEU A 670 14.51 8.84 -5.44
CA LEU A 670 15.89 8.48 -5.76
C LEU A 670 16.48 7.57 -4.67
N VAL A 671 16.28 7.94 -3.40
CA VAL A 671 16.80 7.16 -2.29
C VAL A 671 16.16 5.77 -2.26
N MET A 672 14.84 5.71 -2.47
CA MET A 672 14.16 4.41 -2.47
C MET A 672 14.60 3.54 -3.64
N LEU A 673 14.84 4.14 -4.80
CA LEU A 673 15.33 3.39 -5.95
C LEU A 673 16.71 2.81 -5.67
N ILE A 674 17.59 3.63 -5.11
CA ILE A 674 18.94 3.18 -4.74
C ILE A 674 18.87 2.09 -3.68
N CYS A 675 18.03 2.29 -2.65
CA CYS A 675 17.86 1.30 -1.59
C CYS A 675 17.31 -0.02 -2.13
N ALA A 676 16.31 0.04 -3.02
CA ALA A 676 15.73 -1.16 -3.58
C ALA A 676 16.75 -1.92 -4.42
N LEU A 677 17.49 -1.23 -5.27
CA LEU A 677 18.50 -1.86 -6.11
C LEU A 677 19.63 -2.45 -5.28
N TYR A 678 20.17 -1.64 -4.35
CA TYR A 678 21.29 -2.10 -3.53
C TYR A 678 20.88 -3.30 -2.67
N ASN A 679 19.76 -3.17 -1.96
CA ASN A 679 19.33 -4.25 -1.08
C ASN A 679 18.85 -5.47 -1.86
N GLY A 680 18.30 -5.28 -3.05
CA GLY A 680 17.93 -6.40 -3.90
C GLY A 680 19.15 -7.18 -4.37
N VAL A 681 20.18 -6.47 -4.81
CA VAL A 681 21.42 -7.12 -5.26
C VAL A 681 22.11 -7.81 -4.07
N VAL A 682 22.20 -7.13 -2.93
CA VAL A 682 22.82 -7.69 -1.75
C VAL A 682 22.06 -8.91 -1.27
N ALA A 683 20.72 -8.84 -1.25
CA ALA A 683 19.89 -9.97 -0.82
C ALA A 683 20.08 -11.17 -1.77
N LEU A 684 20.12 -10.91 -3.06
CA LEU A 684 20.32 -11.99 -4.03
C LEU A 684 21.68 -12.64 -3.87
N ARG A 685 22.73 -11.86 -3.73
CA ARG A 685 24.08 -12.39 -3.52
C ARG A 685 24.18 -13.18 -2.24
N ARG A 686 23.64 -12.63 -1.14
CA ARG A 686 23.67 -13.31 0.16
C ARG A 686 22.85 -14.59 0.13
N TRP A 687 21.72 -14.57 -0.55
CA TRP A 687 20.88 -15.77 -0.70
C TRP A 687 21.63 -16.86 -1.45
N GLN A 688 22.29 -16.51 -2.54
CA GLN A 688 23.07 -17.47 -3.32
C GLN A 688 24.21 -18.04 -2.49
N ARG A 689 24.92 -17.20 -1.75
CA ARG A 689 25.98 -17.66 -0.87
C ARG A 689 25.44 -18.52 0.27
N SER A 690 24.27 -18.15 0.80
CA SER A 690 23.63 -18.90 1.86
C SER A 690 23.25 -20.29 1.40
N ARG A 691 22.82 -20.44 0.17
CA ARG A 691 22.45 -21.76 -0.36
C ARG A 691 23.65 -22.71 -0.45
N THR A 692 24.81 -22.17 -0.75
CA THR A 692 26.00 -23.00 -0.93
C THR A 692 26.89 -23.06 0.31
N ARG A 693 26.55 -22.29 1.35
CA ARG A 693 27.40 -22.17 2.54
C ARG A 693 27.59 -23.53 3.23
N ILE A 694 26.49 -24.25 3.44
CA ILE A 694 26.55 -25.54 4.14
C ILE A 694 27.34 -26.56 3.31
N GLU A 695 27.18 -26.57 2.00
CA GLU A 695 27.93 -27.44 1.12
C GLU A 695 29.45 -27.15 1.17
N GLU A 696 29.79 -25.84 1.20
CA GLU A 696 31.19 -25.42 1.31
C GLU A 696 31.78 -25.85 2.63
N ILE A 697 31.02 -25.72 3.72
CA ILE A 697 31.47 -26.13 5.06
C ILE A 697 31.70 -27.65 5.09
N GLN A 698 30.76 -28.41 4.53
CA GLN A 698 30.89 -29.86 4.50
C GLN A 698 32.10 -30.31 3.67
N ARG A 699 32.33 -29.64 2.53
CA ARG A 699 33.50 -29.90 1.71
C ARG A 699 34.78 -29.58 2.47
N TYR A 700 34.79 -28.50 3.22
CA TYR A 700 35.93 -28.13 4.04
C TYR A 700 36.23 -29.23 5.07
N TYR A 701 35.19 -29.70 5.76
CA TYR A 701 35.38 -30.78 6.75
C TYR A 701 35.82 -32.10 6.10
N GLU A 702 35.33 -32.40 4.92
CA GLU A 702 35.79 -33.57 4.18
C GLU A 702 37.30 -33.47 3.91
N ASN A 703 37.76 -32.30 3.53
CA ASN A 703 39.19 -32.09 3.32
C ASN A 703 39.98 -32.21 4.61
N CYS A 704 39.42 -31.79 5.73
CA CYS A 704 40.09 -31.89 7.02
C CYS A 704 40.20 -33.34 7.50
N PHE A 705 39.11 -34.11 7.34
CA PHE A 705 39.09 -35.48 7.84
C PHE A 705 39.69 -36.50 6.84
N ASN A 706 39.69 -36.16 5.54
CA ASN A 706 40.24 -37.03 4.50
C ASN A 706 41.18 -36.22 3.61
N PRO A 707 42.35 -35.84 4.12
CA PRO A 707 43.25 -34.94 3.35
C PRO A 707 43.84 -35.60 2.11
N GLN A 708 43.76 -36.94 1.99
CA GLN A 708 44.31 -37.63 0.84
C GLN A 708 43.49 -37.49 -0.41
N LEU A 709 42.25 -37.06 -0.27
CA LEU A 709 41.32 -36.94 -1.39
C LEU A 709 41.39 -35.59 -2.11
N VAL A 710 42.12 -34.63 -1.54
CA VAL A 710 42.17 -33.25 -2.06
C VAL A 710 43.63 -32.83 -2.14
N PRO A 711 44.03 -32.06 -3.16
CA PRO A 711 45.40 -31.49 -3.20
C PRO A 711 45.71 -30.70 -1.94
N SER A 712 46.95 -30.83 -1.49
CA SER A 712 47.37 -30.27 -0.21
C SER A 712 47.25 -28.75 -0.18
N ALA A 713 47.31 -28.11 -1.34
CA ALA A 713 47.20 -26.63 -1.44
C ALA A 713 45.81 -26.11 -1.05
N ASP A 714 44.78 -26.94 -1.14
CA ASP A 714 43.41 -26.53 -0.88
C ASP A 714 42.98 -26.81 0.55
N ILE A 715 43.81 -27.51 1.32
CA ILE A 715 43.47 -27.84 2.71
C ILE A 715 43.90 -26.70 3.60
N ARG A 716 42.93 -26.15 4.31
CA ARG A 716 43.19 -25.11 5.28
C ARG A 716 42.83 -25.59 6.67
N PRO A 717 43.77 -25.54 7.60
CA PRO A 717 43.41 -25.88 8.99
C PRO A 717 42.43 -24.86 9.56
N LEU A 718 41.54 -25.37 10.40
CA LEU A 718 40.53 -24.50 11.03
C LEU A 718 41.11 -23.63 12.17
N PHE A 719 42.35 -23.79 12.43
CA PHE A 719 43.00 -23.09 13.60
C PHE A 719 44.09 -22.14 13.17
#